data_755e9aea7b6562610689f27b4186025d
#
_entry.id   755e9aea7b6562610689f27b4186025d
#
_cell.length_a   1.000
_cell.length_b   1.000
_cell.length_c   1.000
_cell.angle_alpha   90.00
_cell.angle_beta   90.00
_cell.angle_gamma   90.00
#
_symmetry.space_group_name_H-M   'P 1'
#
loop_
_entity.id
_entity.type
_entity.pdbx_description
1 polymer ?
#
loop_
_entity_poly.entity_id
_entity_poly.type
_entity_poly.pdbx_seq_one_letter_code
_entity_poly.pdbx_strand_id
1 'polypeptide(L)'
;MDIAKKIAEELEIKVTQVEAAVKLIDEGCTIPFIARYRKEVTGALNDEQLRNLDERLKYLRNLEDRKTQVLASIEEQGKLTEELKAAITAAETMVLVEDLYRPYKQKRRTRATIAKEKGLEPLAQFIYAQEATEDVEVKAAEFISGEEGKEVATAQDAIAGALDIIAEQISDVADYRTYIRDITMKEGKLVVTAKDEKAESVYENYYDYNEALSTIPGHRILAINRGEDEKFLTVKVEAPEERILRYLEKNILKENTFTAEYLKNCIADAYERLIAPAIEREIRSSLTETAEDGAIKVFGKNLEQLLLQPPIAGKVVLGWDPAFRTGCKLAVVDPTGKVLATKVIYPTEPHNKVAESKAEVKKLIDKYHVNLISCGNGTASRESEKIISDMIHEMNLPVDYVITNEAGASVYSASKLATEEFPDFDVAQRSAVSIARRVQDPLAELVKIDPKSIGVGQYQHDMNQKKLENTLTGVVEDSVNKVGVDLNTASASLLEYISGISKAVAKNIVEYRETNGRFTNRKQLLKVAKLGPKAFEQCAGFMRISDGDNPLDATSVHPESYEAATKLLTLLGYDINSITSGELIGLKGKVEDFAKMADELGIGTMTLEDIIKELEKPGRDPRDEMPKPILRKDVLDMKDLTPGMILKGTVRNVIDFGAFVDIGVHQDGLVHISQMSSTKRVEHPLDVVSVGDIVDVRVIDVDIPKARISLSMILDEKEAANRKYTKDNSNNKNNRNNGKGNRQDRKPKKEGLNLSGLAKFMH
;
A
#
# COMPACT_ATOMS: atom_id res chain seq x y z
N MET A 1 6.40 27.77 9.39
CA MET A 1 5.02 27.25 9.08
C MET A 1 4.40 26.74 10.38
N ASP A 2 3.09 26.94 10.58
CA ASP A 2 2.36 26.28 11.67
C ASP A 2 1.97 24.87 11.22
N ILE A 3 2.78 23.89 11.67
CA ILE A 3 2.65 22.49 11.25
C ILE A 3 1.31 21.92 11.71
N ALA A 4 0.88 22.22 12.95
CA ALA A 4 -0.36 21.68 13.49
C ALA A 4 -1.60 22.17 12.69
N LYS A 5 -1.61 23.46 12.37
CA LYS A 5 -2.67 24.03 11.56
C LYS A 5 -2.70 23.44 10.15
N LYS A 6 -1.53 23.28 9.52
CA LYS A 6 -1.43 22.71 8.16
C LYS A 6 -1.94 21.28 8.10
N ILE A 7 -1.54 20.43 9.06
CA ILE A 7 -2.03 19.04 9.16
C ILE A 7 -3.53 19.00 9.40
N ALA A 8 -4.06 19.90 10.27
CA ALA A 8 -5.48 19.95 10.56
C ALA A 8 -6.32 20.29 9.32
N GLU A 9 -5.85 21.24 8.49
CA GLU A 9 -6.49 21.61 7.23
C GLU A 9 -6.45 20.46 6.21
N GLU A 10 -5.31 19.77 6.07
CA GLU A 10 -5.13 18.68 5.09
C GLU A 10 -5.89 17.40 5.45
N LEU A 11 -6.00 17.07 6.73
CA LEU A 11 -6.69 15.87 7.22
C LEU A 11 -8.16 16.14 7.64
N GLU A 12 -8.64 17.36 7.49
CA GLU A 12 -10.01 17.78 7.88
C GLU A 12 -10.34 17.48 9.35
N ILE A 13 -9.38 17.69 10.25
CA ILE A 13 -9.51 17.49 11.69
C ILE A 13 -9.22 18.78 12.46
N LYS A 14 -9.53 18.81 13.76
CA LYS A 14 -9.33 20.02 14.58
C LYS A 14 -7.84 20.20 14.94
N VAL A 15 -7.37 21.45 14.97
CA VAL A 15 -5.98 21.77 15.38
C VAL A 15 -5.66 21.21 16.76
N THR A 16 -6.60 21.29 17.70
CA THR A 16 -6.43 20.74 19.06
C THR A 16 -6.23 19.21 19.09
N GLN A 17 -6.83 18.48 18.14
CA GLN A 17 -6.63 17.04 18.02
C GLN A 17 -5.22 16.74 17.49
N VAL A 18 -4.74 17.54 16.52
CA VAL A 18 -3.37 17.41 15.99
C VAL A 18 -2.35 17.70 17.07
N GLU A 19 -2.48 18.82 17.80
CA GLU A 19 -1.57 19.19 18.88
C GLU A 19 -1.49 18.10 19.96
N ALA A 20 -2.64 17.56 20.36
CA ALA A 20 -2.72 16.48 21.34
C ALA A 20 -2.02 15.19 20.83
N ALA A 21 -2.28 14.80 19.57
CA ALA A 21 -1.65 13.65 18.97
C ALA A 21 -0.13 13.81 18.81
N VAL A 22 0.32 14.97 18.33
CA VAL A 22 1.75 15.31 18.18
C VAL A 22 2.46 15.24 19.53
N LYS A 23 1.86 15.78 20.60
CA LYS A 23 2.42 15.70 21.95
C LYS A 23 2.63 14.24 22.40
N LEU A 24 1.63 13.38 22.21
CA LEU A 24 1.72 11.95 22.57
C LEU A 24 2.77 11.21 21.74
N ILE A 25 2.87 11.52 20.43
CA ILE A 25 3.90 10.95 19.55
C ILE A 25 5.30 11.39 20.02
N ASP A 26 5.48 12.66 20.34
CA ASP A 26 6.76 13.20 20.82
C ASP A 26 7.15 12.64 22.20
N GLU A 27 6.18 12.32 23.05
CA GLU A 27 6.37 11.58 24.28
C GLU A 27 6.75 10.11 24.03
N GLY A 28 6.69 9.65 22.78
CA GLY A 28 7.04 8.29 22.33
C GLY A 28 5.94 7.26 22.58
N CYS A 29 4.67 7.69 22.60
CA CYS A 29 3.54 6.78 22.56
C CYS A 29 3.39 6.18 21.15
N THR A 30 3.06 4.90 21.06
CA THR A 30 2.80 4.23 19.79
C THR A 30 1.40 4.54 19.27
N ILE A 31 1.22 4.47 17.96
CA ILE A 31 -0.07 4.77 17.33
C ILE A 31 -1.21 3.87 17.83
N PRO A 32 -1.06 2.53 17.93
CA PRO A 32 -2.12 1.68 18.47
C PRO A 32 -2.50 2.02 19.91
N PHE A 33 -1.53 2.41 20.75
CA PHE A 33 -1.79 2.85 22.12
C PHE A 33 -2.59 4.16 22.17
N ILE A 34 -2.22 5.13 21.34
CA ILE A 34 -2.93 6.42 21.24
C ILE A 34 -4.37 6.18 20.77
N ALA A 35 -4.56 5.44 19.69
CA ALA A 35 -5.86 5.15 19.10
C ALA A 35 -6.80 4.42 20.07
N ARG A 36 -6.27 3.51 20.90
CA ARG A 36 -7.09 2.70 21.81
C ARG A 36 -7.31 3.36 23.17
N TYR A 37 -6.26 3.90 23.78
CA TYR A 37 -6.27 4.29 25.21
C TYR A 37 -6.12 5.80 25.46
N ARG A 38 -6.02 6.63 24.40
CA ARG A 38 -5.92 8.09 24.50
C ARG A 38 -6.98 8.82 23.67
N LYS A 39 -8.12 8.16 23.42
CA LYS A 39 -9.25 8.69 22.63
C LYS A 39 -9.79 10.01 23.15
N GLU A 40 -9.94 10.14 24.46
CA GLU A 40 -10.44 11.37 25.10
C GLU A 40 -9.53 12.57 24.81
N VAL A 41 -8.22 12.35 24.80
CA VAL A 41 -7.23 13.40 24.58
C VAL A 41 -7.17 13.81 23.11
N THR A 42 -7.27 12.83 22.20
CA THR A 42 -7.16 13.05 20.74
C THR A 42 -8.50 13.30 20.07
N GLY A 43 -9.62 13.25 20.81
CA GLY A 43 -10.95 13.37 20.21
C GLY A 43 -11.28 12.22 19.26
N ALA A 44 -10.91 10.99 19.64
CA ALA A 44 -11.19 9.73 18.96
C ALA A 44 -10.57 9.60 17.56
N LEU A 45 -9.37 10.13 17.32
CA LEU A 45 -8.62 9.82 16.11
C LEU A 45 -8.35 8.31 16.03
N ASN A 46 -8.65 7.71 14.87
CA ASN A 46 -8.40 6.30 14.62
C ASN A 46 -6.97 6.02 14.14
N ASP A 47 -6.60 4.74 14.01
CA ASP A 47 -5.26 4.30 13.61
C ASP A 47 -4.85 4.89 12.25
N GLU A 48 -5.72 4.89 11.23
CA GLU A 48 -5.44 5.44 9.90
C GLU A 48 -5.19 6.95 9.96
N GLN A 49 -6.02 7.69 10.69
CA GLN A 49 -5.85 9.14 10.88
C GLN A 49 -4.54 9.47 11.59
N LEU A 50 -4.19 8.71 12.63
CA LEU A 50 -2.96 8.92 13.39
C LEU A 50 -1.71 8.57 12.57
N ARG A 51 -1.76 7.52 11.73
CA ARG A 51 -0.66 7.19 10.80
C ARG A 51 -0.45 8.25 9.74
N ASN A 52 -1.54 8.71 9.13
CA ASN A 52 -1.48 9.81 8.15
C ASN A 52 -0.93 11.09 8.79
N LEU A 53 -1.33 11.39 10.03
CA LEU A 53 -0.82 12.53 10.80
C LEU A 53 0.68 12.38 11.07
N ASP A 54 1.15 11.22 11.54
CA ASP A 54 2.56 10.96 11.83
C ASP A 54 3.44 11.05 10.57
N GLU A 55 2.98 10.48 9.46
CA GLU A 55 3.68 10.58 8.17
C GLU A 55 3.78 12.04 7.71
N ARG A 56 2.67 12.77 7.78
CA ARG A 56 2.63 14.18 7.39
C ARG A 56 3.46 15.07 8.31
N LEU A 57 3.44 14.80 9.61
CA LEU A 57 4.27 15.48 10.61
C LEU A 57 5.76 15.33 10.30
N LYS A 58 6.20 14.11 9.99
CA LYS A 58 7.58 13.83 9.59
C LYS A 58 7.97 14.58 8.33
N TYR A 59 7.09 14.60 7.32
CA TYR A 59 7.35 15.34 6.08
C TYR A 59 7.49 16.84 6.33
N LEU A 60 6.56 17.45 7.09
CA LEU A 60 6.58 18.90 7.34
C LEU A 60 7.75 19.31 8.23
N ARG A 61 8.14 18.48 9.21
CA ARG A 61 9.36 18.71 9.99
C ARG A 61 10.61 18.68 9.10
N ASN A 62 10.73 17.68 8.23
CA ASN A 62 11.85 17.61 7.28
C ASN A 62 11.85 18.82 6.32
N LEU A 63 10.68 19.31 5.91
CA LEU A 63 10.57 20.51 5.09
C LEU A 63 11.09 21.76 5.83
N GLU A 64 10.71 21.99 7.09
CA GLU A 64 11.18 23.13 7.90
C GLU A 64 12.68 23.02 8.19
N ASP A 65 13.18 21.82 8.49
CA ASP A 65 14.62 21.59 8.65
C ASP A 65 15.38 21.90 7.36
N ARG A 66 14.83 21.51 6.22
CA ARG A 66 15.44 21.81 4.92
C ARG A 66 15.45 23.30 4.61
N LYS A 67 14.35 24.02 4.88
CA LYS A 67 14.31 25.48 4.75
C LYS A 67 15.40 26.14 5.58
N THR A 68 15.56 25.71 6.83
CA THR A 68 16.59 26.21 7.74
C THR A 68 18.00 26.01 7.18
N GLN A 69 18.29 24.82 6.65
CA GLN A 69 19.58 24.50 6.02
C GLN A 69 19.83 25.35 4.77
N VAL A 70 18.80 25.52 3.93
CA VAL A 70 18.89 26.32 2.70
C VAL A 70 19.15 27.79 3.03
N LEU A 71 18.41 28.36 3.97
CA LEU A 71 18.59 29.76 4.40
C LEU A 71 20.01 29.99 4.94
N ALA A 72 20.51 29.10 5.81
CA ALA A 72 21.88 29.22 6.34
C ALA A 72 22.93 29.15 5.21
N SER A 73 22.76 28.21 4.24
CA SER A 73 23.69 28.08 3.12
C SER A 73 23.71 29.30 2.19
N ILE A 74 22.58 29.99 1.98
CA ILE A 74 22.50 31.19 1.16
C ILE A 74 23.07 32.40 1.95
N GLU A 75 22.84 32.45 3.25
CA GLU A 75 23.39 33.49 4.15
C GLU A 75 24.91 33.43 4.20
N GLU A 76 25.51 32.24 4.34
CA GLU A 76 26.96 32.03 4.27
C GLU A 76 27.57 32.53 2.95
N GLN A 77 26.82 32.50 1.87
CA GLN A 77 27.24 33.05 0.57
C GLN A 77 27.07 34.59 0.47
N GLY A 78 26.48 35.22 1.49
CA GLY A 78 26.19 36.66 1.48
C GLY A 78 25.13 37.07 0.46
N LYS A 79 24.26 36.16 0.03
CA LYS A 79 23.28 36.36 -1.05
C LYS A 79 21.82 36.31 -0.58
N LEU A 80 21.57 36.18 0.72
CA LEU A 80 20.23 36.13 1.25
C LEU A 80 19.59 37.53 1.27
N THR A 81 18.51 37.70 0.49
CA THR A 81 17.66 38.89 0.54
C THR A 81 16.42 38.64 1.38
N GLU A 82 15.75 39.70 1.87
CA GLU A 82 14.50 39.55 2.65
C GLU A 82 13.37 38.95 1.81
N GLU A 83 13.29 39.26 0.51
CA GLU A 83 12.30 38.68 -0.40
C GLU A 83 12.52 37.18 -0.57
N LEU A 84 13.78 36.75 -0.77
CA LEU A 84 14.13 35.32 -0.92
C LEU A 84 13.86 34.55 0.38
N LYS A 85 14.22 35.15 1.53
CA LYS A 85 13.93 34.60 2.85
C LYS A 85 12.42 34.41 3.06
N ALA A 86 11.62 35.41 2.69
CA ALA A 86 10.17 35.35 2.77
C ALA A 86 9.63 34.24 1.85
N ALA A 87 10.12 34.14 0.60
CA ALA A 87 9.70 33.13 -0.37
C ALA A 87 10.03 31.69 0.12
N ILE A 88 11.25 31.45 0.61
CA ILE A 88 11.65 30.14 1.16
C ILE A 88 10.82 29.80 2.40
N THR A 89 10.60 30.76 3.29
CA THR A 89 9.79 30.54 4.51
C THR A 89 8.34 30.20 4.16
N ALA A 90 7.77 30.84 3.14
CA ALA A 90 6.40 30.61 2.67
C ALA A 90 6.24 29.31 1.83
N ALA A 91 7.33 28.73 1.33
CA ALA A 91 7.25 27.53 0.50
C ALA A 91 6.58 26.37 1.24
N GLU A 92 5.59 25.74 0.60
CA GLU A 92 4.79 24.65 1.18
C GLU A 92 5.26 23.25 0.74
N THR A 93 6.19 23.18 -0.22
CA THR A 93 6.68 21.91 -0.76
C THR A 93 8.20 21.89 -0.85
N MET A 94 8.78 20.69 -0.73
CA MET A 94 10.23 20.48 -0.91
C MET A 94 10.69 20.93 -2.30
N VAL A 95 9.88 20.69 -3.33
CA VAL A 95 10.19 21.06 -4.73
C VAL A 95 10.38 22.56 -4.86
N LEU A 96 9.49 23.36 -4.28
CA LEU A 96 9.58 24.82 -4.33
C LEU A 96 10.82 25.33 -3.57
N VAL A 97 11.14 24.74 -2.40
CA VAL A 97 12.37 25.06 -1.67
C VAL A 97 13.61 24.79 -2.50
N GLU A 98 13.67 23.64 -3.18
CA GLU A 98 14.80 23.26 -4.04
C GLU A 98 14.90 24.15 -5.29
N ASP A 99 13.76 24.58 -5.88
CA ASP A 99 13.75 25.52 -7.00
C ASP A 99 14.28 26.90 -6.57
N LEU A 100 13.87 27.42 -5.42
CA LEU A 100 14.37 28.69 -4.87
C LEU A 100 15.86 28.61 -4.49
N TYR A 101 16.33 27.46 -4.04
CA TYR A 101 17.73 27.23 -3.69
C TYR A 101 18.65 27.01 -4.92
N ARG A 102 18.08 26.61 -6.04
CA ARG A 102 18.82 26.19 -7.25
C ARG A 102 19.89 27.15 -7.74
N PRO A 103 19.68 28.47 -7.79
CA PRO A 103 20.71 29.46 -8.19
C PRO A 103 21.91 29.50 -7.26
N TYR A 104 21.74 29.08 -5.98
CA TYR A 104 22.74 29.19 -4.92
C TYR A 104 23.42 27.84 -4.64
N LYS A 105 22.90 26.75 -5.22
CA LYS A 105 23.44 25.39 -5.03
C LYS A 105 24.77 25.26 -5.74
N GLN A 106 25.78 24.71 -5.06
CA GLN A 106 27.03 24.37 -5.72
C GLN A 106 26.79 23.38 -6.85
N LYS A 107 27.08 23.82 -8.06
CA LYS A 107 26.95 23.02 -9.28
C LYS A 107 28.28 22.35 -9.62
N ARG A 108 28.20 21.19 -10.28
CA ARG A 108 29.38 20.62 -10.94
C ARG A 108 29.77 21.54 -12.09
N ARG A 109 31.02 21.44 -12.60
CA ARG A 109 31.52 22.24 -13.69
C ARG A 109 30.62 22.14 -14.93
N THR A 110 29.80 23.18 -15.17
CA THR A 110 28.85 23.29 -16.29
C THR A 110 29.46 24.09 -17.43
N ARG A 111 28.79 24.13 -18.61
CA ARG A 111 29.20 25.03 -19.71
C ARG A 111 29.18 26.50 -19.24
N ALA A 112 28.18 26.90 -18.50
CA ALA A 112 28.10 28.24 -17.92
C ALA A 112 29.25 28.54 -16.96
N THR A 113 29.63 27.58 -16.10
CA THR A 113 30.78 27.74 -15.19
C THR A 113 32.07 27.93 -15.98
N ILE A 114 32.31 27.13 -17.04
CA ILE A 114 33.45 27.26 -17.94
C ILE A 114 33.44 28.64 -18.62
N ALA A 115 32.30 29.09 -19.10
CA ALA A 115 32.17 30.41 -19.72
C ALA A 115 32.46 31.58 -18.74
N LYS A 116 32.03 31.44 -17.46
CA LYS A 116 32.36 32.39 -16.39
C LYS A 116 33.88 32.39 -16.09
N GLU A 117 34.51 31.22 -16.01
CA GLU A 117 35.97 31.10 -15.87
C GLU A 117 36.73 31.77 -16.98
N LYS A 118 36.20 31.78 -18.21
CA LYS A 118 36.73 32.50 -19.36
C LYS A 118 36.44 34.02 -19.34
N GLY A 119 35.74 34.53 -18.36
CA GLY A 119 35.44 35.94 -18.20
C GLY A 119 34.28 36.45 -19.07
N LEU A 120 33.38 35.58 -19.54
CA LEU A 120 32.28 35.95 -20.46
C LEU A 120 31.03 36.48 -19.73
N GLU A 121 31.03 36.57 -18.40
CA GLU A 121 29.88 37.05 -17.63
C GLU A 121 29.46 38.49 -17.98
N PRO A 122 30.36 39.47 -18.22
CA PRO A 122 29.95 40.80 -18.63
C PRO A 122 29.29 40.83 -20.01
N LEU A 123 29.69 39.97 -20.95
CA LEU A 123 29.02 39.83 -22.24
C LEU A 123 27.62 39.22 -22.08
N ALA A 124 27.48 38.24 -21.22
CA ALA A 124 26.16 37.69 -20.87
C ALA A 124 25.24 38.74 -20.26
N GLN A 125 25.74 39.56 -19.35
CA GLN A 125 25.00 40.70 -18.79
C GLN A 125 24.60 41.71 -19.83
N PHE A 126 25.50 42.09 -20.78
CA PHE A 126 25.21 43.00 -21.87
C PHE A 126 24.08 42.49 -22.78
N ILE A 127 24.13 41.22 -23.14
CA ILE A 127 23.07 40.61 -23.96
C ILE A 127 21.76 40.54 -23.19
N TYR A 128 21.79 40.15 -21.93
CA TYR A 128 20.57 39.94 -21.12
C TYR A 128 19.89 41.23 -20.71
N ALA A 129 20.66 42.34 -20.53
CA ALA A 129 20.09 43.65 -20.21
C ALA A 129 19.21 44.18 -21.34
N GLN A 130 19.49 43.81 -22.57
CA GLN A 130 18.76 44.22 -23.79
C GLN A 130 18.73 45.76 -23.99
N GLU A 131 19.82 46.38 -23.60
CA GLU A 131 20.05 47.83 -23.77
C GLU A 131 21.09 48.14 -24.85
N ALA A 132 21.43 47.13 -25.64
CA ALA A 132 22.47 47.24 -26.67
C ALA A 132 22.10 48.31 -27.72
N THR A 133 23.10 49.15 -28.05
CA THR A 133 23.04 50.18 -29.08
C THR A 133 23.94 49.84 -30.26
N GLU A 134 24.68 48.71 -30.21
CA GLU A 134 25.58 48.17 -31.22
C GLU A 134 25.35 46.65 -31.36
N ASP A 135 25.89 46.09 -32.43
CA ASP A 135 25.78 44.65 -32.71
C ASP A 135 26.51 43.82 -31.64
N VAL A 136 25.89 42.71 -31.23
CA VAL A 136 26.43 41.78 -30.22
C VAL A 136 27.77 41.21 -30.68
N GLU A 137 27.98 41.00 -31.99
CA GLU A 137 29.26 40.50 -32.53
C GLU A 137 30.40 41.52 -32.33
N VAL A 138 30.12 42.82 -32.47
CA VAL A 138 31.10 43.88 -32.23
C VAL A 138 31.54 43.85 -30.75
N LYS A 139 30.59 43.75 -29.84
CA LYS A 139 30.87 43.67 -28.42
C LYS A 139 31.59 42.36 -28.03
N ALA A 140 31.21 41.23 -28.63
CA ALA A 140 31.81 39.91 -28.38
C ALA A 140 33.28 39.84 -28.81
N ALA A 141 33.69 40.61 -29.85
CA ALA A 141 35.07 40.68 -30.29
C ALA A 141 36.05 41.19 -29.22
N GLU A 142 35.58 41.99 -28.26
CA GLU A 142 36.36 42.46 -27.10
C GLU A 142 36.78 41.32 -26.15
N PHE A 143 36.08 40.18 -26.19
CA PHE A 143 36.30 39.03 -25.33
C PHE A 143 37.15 37.91 -25.97
N ILE A 144 37.66 38.13 -27.17
CA ILE A 144 38.60 37.18 -27.82
C ILE A 144 39.89 37.17 -27.02
N SER A 145 40.30 36.01 -26.54
CA SER A 145 41.48 35.84 -25.69
C SER A 145 42.25 34.56 -26.04
N GLY A 146 43.57 34.69 -26.11
CA GLY A 146 44.49 33.55 -26.23
C GLY A 146 45.16 33.18 -24.89
N GLU A 147 44.68 33.73 -23.75
CA GLU A 147 45.24 33.47 -22.42
C GLU A 147 45.00 32.00 -22.05
N GLU A 148 46.04 31.32 -21.57
CA GLU A 148 45.98 29.90 -21.21
C GLU A 148 44.90 29.67 -20.10
N GLY A 149 43.96 28.74 -20.40
CA GLY A 149 42.83 28.45 -19.52
C GLY A 149 41.61 29.37 -19.70
N LYS A 150 41.73 30.44 -20.54
CA LYS A 150 40.64 31.36 -20.86
C LYS A 150 40.53 31.59 -22.39
N GLU A 151 40.95 30.63 -23.17
CA GLU A 151 40.99 30.75 -24.64
C GLU A 151 39.55 30.91 -25.17
N VAL A 152 39.36 31.99 -25.93
CA VAL A 152 38.17 32.29 -26.72
C VAL A 152 38.63 32.66 -28.12
N ALA A 153 38.46 31.76 -29.08
CA ALA A 153 39.06 31.85 -30.38
C ALA A 153 38.36 32.88 -31.31
N THR A 154 37.03 32.98 -31.21
CA THR A 154 36.19 33.81 -32.08
C THR A 154 35.12 34.57 -31.27
N ALA A 155 34.58 35.63 -31.89
CA ALA A 155 33.38 36.33 -31.32
C ALA A 155 32.18 35.39 -31.14
N GLN A 156 32.00 34.45 -32.05
CA GLN A 156 30.94 33.45 -31.95
C GLN A 156 31.14 32.52 -30.74
N ASP A 157 32.39 32.13 -30.42
CA ASP A 157 32.69 31.36 -29.21
C ASP A 157 32.37 32.16 -27.94
N ALA A 158 32.65 33.47 -27.96
CA ALA A 158 32.31 34.36 -26.86
C ALA A 158 30.80 34.48 -26.67
N ILE A 159 30.04 34.65 -27.78
CA ILE A 159 28.58 34.70 -27.76
C ILE A 159 28.01 33.38 -27.26
N ALA A 160 28.47 32.25 -27.78
CA ALA A 160 28.01 30.91 -27.34
C ALA A 160 28.23 30.70 -25.83
N GLY A 161 29.42 31.09 -25.31
CA GLY A 161 29.67 31.03 -23.87
C GLY A 161 28.78 31.97 -23.05
N ALA A 162 28.54 33.19 -23.53
CA ALA A 162 27.63 34.13 -22.89
C ALA A 162 26.19 33.60 -22.86
N LEU A 163 25.72 33.00 -23.96
CA LEU A 163 24.40 32.38 -24.04
C LEU A 163 24.28 31.14 -23.14
N ASP A 164 25.33 30.36 -22.94
CA ASP A 164 25.34 29.26 -21.97
C ASP A 164 25.13 29.78 -20.51
N ILE A 165 25.72 30.94 -20.19
CA ILE A 165 25.49 31.58 -18.87
C ILE A 165 24.03 32.05 -18.75
N ILE A 166 23.47 32.69 -19.78
CA ILE A 166 22.09 33.17 -19.80
C ILE A 166 21.11 32.00 -19.73
N ALA A 167 21.35 30.94 -20.50
CA ALA A 167 20.51 29.73 -20.49
C ALA A 167 20.44 29.09 -19.09
N GLU A 168 21.58 29.03 -18.39
CA GLU A 168 21.61 28.54 -17.02
C GLU A 168 20.83 29.47 -16.06
N GLN A 169 20.99 30.80 -16.20
CA GLN A 169 20.22 31.77 -15.40
C GLN A 169 18.72 31.63 -15.63
N ILE A 170 18.26 31.52 -16.87
CA ILE A 170 16.84 31.27 -17.20
C ILE A 170 16.35 29.98 -16.57
N SER A 171 17.13 28.91 -16.65
CA SER A 171 16.76 27.59 -16.12
C SER A 171 16.65 27.55 -14.59
N ASP A 172 17.29 28.49 -13.90
CA ASP A 172 17.32 28.57 -12.44
C ASP A 172 16.19 29.42 -11.85
N VAL A 173 15.40 30.13 -12.68
CA VAL A 173 14.26 30.95 -12.19
C VAL A 173 13.12 30.05 -11.72
N ALA A 174 12.83 30.10 -10.43
CA ALA A 174 11.81 29.25 -9.80
C ALA A 174 10.39 29.44 -10.39
N ASP A 175 10.00 30.68 -10.69
CA ASP A 175 8.69 31.00 -11.29
C ASP A 175 8.51 30.35 -12.66
N TYR A 176 9.55 30.36 -13.50
CA TYR A 176 9.51 29.70 -14.82
C TYR A 176 9.34 28.21 -14.67
N ARG A 177 10.09 27.59 -13.77
CA ARG A 177 10.01 26.15 -13.49
C ARG A 177 8.62 25.76 -12.97
N THR A 178 8.08 26.53 -12.03
CA THR A 178 6.74 26.31 -11.46
C THR A 178 5.69 26.38 -12.57
N TYR A 179 5.68 27.44 -13.37
CA TYR A 179 4.74 27.56 -14.50
C TYR A 179 4.85 26.39 -15.48
N ILE A 180 6.08 26.03 -15.89
CA ILE A 180 6.31 24.97 -16.87
C ILE A 180 5.86 23.62 -16.32
N ARG A 181 6.12 23.34 -15.07
CA ARG A 181 5.65 22.11 -14.38
C ARG A 181 4.13 22.05 -14.36
N ASP A 182 3.48 23.11 -13.92
CA ASP A 182 2.02 23.18 -13.78
C ASP A 182 1.30 23.04 -15.12
N ILE A 183 1.78 23.75 -16.15
CA ILE A 183 1.16 23.68 -17.48
C ILE A 183 1.39 22.31 -18.13
N THR A 184 2.57 21.70 -17.92
CA THR A 184 2.88 20.35 -18.42
C THR A 184 2.01 19.30 -17.73
N MET A 185 1.85 19.35 -16.41
CA MET A 185 0.93 18.47 -15.69
C MET A 185 -0.52 18.59 -16.17
N LYS A 186 -0.95 19.81 -16.47
CA LYS A 186 -2.33 20.08 -16.87
C LYS A 186 -2.66 19.71 -18.31
N GLU A 187 -1.78 19.98 -19.24
CA GLU A 187 -2.02 19.88 -20.69
C GLU A 187 -1.12 18.86 -21.40
N GLY A 188 -0.08 18.38 -20.74
CA GLY A 188 0.87 17.40 -21.29
C GLY A 188 0.29 15.99 -21.32
N LYS A 189 1.00 15.14 -22.07
CA LYS A 189 0.66 13.73 -22.26
C LYS A 189 1.85 12.83 -21.96
N LEU A 190 1.57 11.64 -21.44
CA LEU A 190 2.52 10.55 -21.44
C LEU A 190 2.43 9.84 -22.78
N VAL A 191 3.55 9.77 -23.51
CA VAL A 191 3.66 9.09 -24.80
C VAL A 191 4.57 7.88 -24.62
N VAL A 192 4.06 6.72 -25.00
CA VAL A 192 4.74 5.44 -24.84
C VAL A 192 4.82 4.76 -26.20
N THR A 193 6.01 4.29 -26.55
CA THR A 193 6.26 3.57 -27.79
C THR A 193 7.05 2.29 -27.52
N ALA A 194 6.86 1.27 -28.38
CA ALA A 194 7.68 0.07 -28.31
C ALA A 194 9.13 0.38 -28.75
N LYS A 195 10.10 -0.26 -28.12
CA LYS A 195 11.48 -0.30 -28.64
C LYS A 195 11.61 -1.21 -29.86
N ASP A 196 10.84 -2.30 -29.87
CA ASP A 196 10.70 -3.22 -31.00
C ASP A 196 9.22 -3.62 -31.12
N GLU A 197 8.54 -3.12 -32.14
CA GLU A 197 7.11 -3.39 -32.40
C GLU A 197 6.81 -4.88 -32.67
N LYS A 198 7.82 -5.68 -32.99
CA LYS A 198 7.66 -7.12 -33.28
C LYS A 198 7.89 -8.00 -32.06
N ALA A 199 8.38 -7.45 -30.96
CA ALA A 199 8.59 -8.22 -29.75
C ALA A 199 7.25 -8.58 -29.11
N GLU A 200 6.99 -9.86 -28.88
CA GLU A 200 5.83 -10.31 -28.10
C GLU A 200 6.08 -10.03 -26.63
N SER A 201 5.21 -9.28 -25.98
CA SER A 201 5.27 -9.01 -24.55
C SER A 201 3.90 -8.76 -23.94
N VAL A 202 3.86 -8.73 -22.61
CA VAL A 202 2.65 -8.35 -21.87
C VAL A 202 2.31 -6.86 -21.99
N TYR A 203 3.19 -6.07 -22.58
CA TYR A 203 3.09 -4.62 -22.74
C TYR A 203 2.59 -4.18 -24.12
N GLU A 204 2.12 -5.08 -24.96
CA GLU A 204 1.62 -4.76 -26.31
C GLU A 204 0.56 -3.66 -26.36
N ASN A 205 -0.27 -3.56 -25.31
CA ASN A 205 -1.28 -2.50 -25.21
C ASN A 205 -0.67 -1.08 -25.06
N TYR A 206 0.61 -0.99 -24.75
CA TYR A 206 1.35 0.27 -24.58
C TYR A 206 2.34 0.55 -25.71
N TYR A 207 2.38 -0.25 -26.78
CA TYR A 207 3.34 -0.07 -27.88
C TYR A 207 3.10 1.19 -28.72
N ASP A 208 1.87 1.67 -28.79
CA ASP A 208 1.46 2.97 -29.35
C ASP A 208 0.39 3.57 -28.43
N TYR A 209 0.83 4.18 -27.35
CA TYR A 209 -0.05 4.64 -26.30
C TYR A 209 0.22 6.09 -25.92
N ASN A 210 -0.84 6.87 -25.73
CA ASN A 210 -0.77 8.20 -25.16
C ASN A 210 -1.96 8.50 -24.27
N GLU A 211 -1.72 9.20 -23.17
CA GLU A 211 -2.76 9.62 -22.22
C GLU A 211 -2.38 10.93 -21.53
N ALA A 212 -3.36 11.76 -21.19
CA ALA A 212 -3.13 13.01 -20.50
C ALA A 212 -2.57 12.76 -19.09
N LEU A 213 -1.52 13.50 -18.69
CA LEU A 213 -0.86 13.36 -17.40
C LEU A 213 -1.82 13.59 -16.22
N SER A 214 -2.78 14.51 -16.38
CA SER A 214 -3.75 14.86 -15.35
C SER A 214 -4.79 13.78 -15.03
N THR A 215 -4.93 12.75 -15.87
CA THR A 215 -5.99 11.74 -15.75
C THR A 215 -5.50 10.30 -15.81
N ILE A 216 -4.21 10.08 -16.06
CA ILE A 216 -3.64 8.74 -16.16
C ILE A 216 -3.74 7.98 -14.84
N PRO A 217 -4.35 6.77 -14.82
CA PRO A 217 -4.47 5.98 -13.60
C PRO A 217 -3.13 5.41 -13.11
N GLY A 218 -2.95 5.32 -11.78
CA GLY A 218 -1.71 4.86 -11.17
C GLY A 218 -1.26 3.47 -11.64
N HIS A 219 -2.17 2.51 -11.79
CA HIS A 219 -1.82 1.17 -12.25
C HIS A 219 -1.21 1.14 -13.68
N ARG A 220 -1.57 2.11 -14.54
CA ARG A 220 -0.94 2.24 -15.86
C ARG A 220 0.46 2.82 -15.75
N ILE A 221 0.68 3.78 -14.87
CA ILE A 221 2.01 4.32 -14.59
C ILE A 221 2.95 3.19 -14.15
N LEU A 222 2.52 2.35 -13.20
CA LEU A 222 3.34 1.24 -12.70
C LEU A 222 3.62 0.20 -13.80
N ALA A 223 2.61 -0.14 -14.62
CA ALA A 223 2.79 -1.05 -15.74
C ALA A 223 3.77 -0.50 -16.80
N ILE A 224 3.64 0.79 -17.14
CA ILE A 224 4.50 1.47 -18.12
C ILE A 224 5.94 1.57 -17.58
N ASN A 225 6.14 1.93 -16.33
CA ASN A 225 7.46 2.00 -15.71
C ASN A 225 8.15 0.64 -15.75
N ARG A 226 7.45 -0.45 -15.38
CA ARG A 226 8.00 -1.81 -15.48
C ARG A 226 8.38 -2.18 -16.92
N GLY A 227 7.52 -1.87 -17.89
CA GLY A 227 7.80 -2.12 -19.32
C GLY A 227 9.01 -1.34 -19.85
N GLU A 228 9.26 -0.13 -19.31
CA GLU A 228 10.46 0.66 -19.60
C GLU A 228 11.71 0.05 -18.96
N ASP A 229 11.64 -0.36 -17.70
CA ASP A 229 12.75 -1.01 -16.97
C ASP A 229 13.15 -2.36 -17.61
N GLU A 230 12.16 -3.13 -18.05
CA GLU A 230 12.35 -4.37 -18.82
C GLU A 230 12.77 -4.13 -20.28
N LYS A 231 12.90 -2.86 -20.71
CA LYS A 231 13.37 -2.41 -22.03
C LYS A 231 12.44 -2.75 -23.20
N PHE A 232 11.19 -3.01 -22.96
CA PHE A 232 10.17 -3.14 -24.01
C PHE A 232 9.63 -1.79 -24.47
N LEU A 233 9.54 -0.82 -23.57
CA LEU A 233 8.94 0.48 -23.82
C LEU A 233 9.97 1.63 -23.79
N THR A 234 9.62 2.71 -24.48
CA THR A 234 10.24 4.03 -24.36
C THR A 234 9.16 5.01 -23.95
N VAL A 235 9.41 5.79 -22.92
CA VAL A 235 8.42 6.68 -22.32
C VAL A 235 8.90 8.12 -22.35
N LYS A 236 8.04 9.04 -22.79
CA LYS A 236 8.31 10.49 -22.85
C LYS A 236 7.12 11.29 -22.37
N VAL A 237 7.42 12.46 -21.84
CA VAL A 237 6.39 13.47 -21.55
C VAL A 237 6.35 14.46 -22.70
N GLU A 238 5.23 14.54 -23.40
CA GLU A 238 4.96 15.54 -24.42
C GLU A 238 4.33 16.77 -23.73
N ALA A 239 5.09 17.86 -23.65
CA ALA A 239 4.68 19.12 -23.05
C ALA A 239 4.07 20.08 -24.12
N PRO A 240 3.25 21.08 -23.72
CA PRO A 240 2.73 22.12 -24.63
C PRO A 240 3.83 23.17 -24.95
N GLU A 241 4.85 22.75 -25.68
CA GLU A 241 6.11 23.49 -25.92
C GLU A 241 5.89 24.91 -26.47
N GLU A 242 5.05 25.06 -27.50
CA GLU A 242 4.77 26.39 -28.07
C GLU A 242 4.23 27.39 -27.02
N ARG A 243 3.42 26.90 -26.10
CA ARG A 243 2.85 27.73 -25.03
C ARG A 243 3.89 28.10 -23.99
N ILE A 244 4.79 27.14 -23.69
CA ILE A 244 5.90 27.36 -22.76
C ILE A 244 6.87 28.39 -23.33
N LEU A 245 7.30 28.20 -24.56
CA LEU A 245 8.22 29.15 -25.22
C LEU A 245 7.62 30.56 -25.31
N ARG A 246 6.35 30.69 -25.71
CA ARG A 246 5.66 31.99 -25.71
C ARG A 246 5.61 32.66 -24.31
N TYR A 247 5.43 31.85 -23.25
CA TYR A 247 5.46 32.39 -21.89
C TYR A 247 6.86 32.89 -21.52
N LEU A 248 7.90 32.11 -21.80
CA LEU A 248 9.30 32.52 -21.54
C LEU A 248 9.67 33.77 -22.36
N GLU A 249 9.40 33.77 -23.65
CA GLU A 249 9.63 34.92 -24.54
C GLU A 249 8.95 36.20 -24.01
N LYS A 250 7.67 36.09 -23.62
CA LYS A 250 6.90 37.24 -23.10
C LYS A 250 7.52 37.82 -21.81
N ASN A 251 8.12 36.98 -20.97
CA ASN A 251 8.66 37.44 -19.67
C ASN A 251 10.13 37.88 -19.78
N ILE A 252 10.85 37.43 -20.81
CA ILE A 252 12.30 37.67 -20.93
C ILE A 252 12.62 38.70 -22.01
N LEU A 253 11.93 38.63 -23.17
CA LEU A 253 12.27 39.50 -24.30
C LEU A 253 11.74 40.92 -24.10
N LYS A 254 12.60 41.91 -24.41
CA LYS A 254 12.30 43.31 -24.57
C LYS A 254 12.43 43.69 -26.04
N GLU A 255 11.92 44.83 -26.44
CA GLU A 255 12.08 45.37 -27.77
C GLU A 255 13.50 45.90 -27.98
N ASN A 256 14.41 45.00 -28.45
CA ASN A 256 15.77 45.35 -28.82
C ASN A 256 16.23 44.51 -30.02
N THR A 257 16.55 45.19 -31.15
CA THR A 257 16.87 44.56 -32.44
C THR A 257 18.22 43.85 -32.44
N PHE A 258 19.16 44.24 -31.58
CA PHE A 258 20.52 43.64 -31.56
C PHE A 258 20.59 42.33 -30.74
N THR A 259 19.76 42.20 -29.72
CA THR A 259 19.86 41.07 -28.80
C THR A 259 18.71 40.07 -28.89
N ALA A 260 17.57 40.46 -29.46
CA ALA A 260 16.32 39.69 -29.42
C ALA A 260 16.44 38.29 -30.04
N GLU A 261 17.13 38.18 -31.21
CA GLU A 261 17.30 36.89 -31.89
C GLU A 261 18.20 35.92 -31.07
N TYR A 262 19.30 36.45 -30.52
CA TYR A 262 20.18 35.67 -29.64
C TYR A 262 19.46 35.15 -28.42
N LEU A 263 18.67 36.00 -27.78
CA LEU A 263 17.89 35.62 -26.59
C LEU A 263 16.75 34.66 -26.90
N LYS A 264 16.09 34.80 -28.06
CA LYS A 264 15.06 33.85 -28.49
C LYS A 264 15.64 32.44 -28.66
N ASN A 265 16.78 32.34 -29.35
CA ASN A 265 17.49 31.07 -29.49
C ASN A 265 18.00 30.53 -28.17
N CYS A 266 18.47 31.43 -27.27
CA CYS A 266 18.89 31.05 -25.91
C CYS A 266 17.75 30.53 -25.06
N ILE A 267 16.54 31.11 -25.16
CA ILE A 267 15.33 30.63 -24.46
C ILE A 267 14.96 29.23 -24.92
N ALA A 268 14.99 28.97 -26.23
CA ALA A 268 14.74 27.64 -26.79
C ALA A 268 15.75 26.61 -26.26
N ASP A 269 17.08 26.92 -26.33
CA ASP A 269 18.13 26.06 -25.79
C ASP A 269 17.99 25.83 -24.27
N ALA A 270 17.69 26.87 -23.49
CA ALA A 270 17.47 26.77 -22.05
C ALA A 270 16.31 25.83 -21.73
N TYR A 271 15.23 25.92 -22.50
CA TYR A 271 14.09 25.03 -22.35
C TYR A 271 14.46 23.59 -22.74
N GLU A 272 14.89 23.36 -23.97
CA GLU A 272 15.15 22.01 -24.49
C GLU A 272 16.25 21.26 -23.72
N ARG A 273 17.34 21.93 -23.40
CA ARG A 273 18.53 21.30 -22.82
C ARG A 273 18.52 21.24 -21.30
N LEU A 274 17.97 22.26 -20.62
CA LEU A 274 18.10 22.39 -19.17
C LEU A 274 16.77 22.21 -18.42
N ILE A 275 15.67 22.80 -18.92
CA ILE A 275 14.40 22.82 -18.20
C ILE A 275 13.58 21.58 -18.52
N ALA A 276 13.28 21.29 -19.77
CA ALA A 276 12.38 20.21 -20.17
C ALA A 276 12.80 18.85 -19.64
N PRO A 277 14.09 18.40 -19.75
CA PRO A 277 14.50 17.11 -19.22
C PRO A 277 14.44 17.02 -17.68
N ALA A 278 14.58 18.16 -16.99
CA ALA A 278 14.48 18.21 -15.54
C ALA A 278 13.01 18.11 -15.09
N ILE A 279 12.13 18.90 -15.70
CA ILE A 279 10.68 18.91 -15.41
C ILE A 279 10.06 17.56 -15.80
N GLU A 280 10.46 16.94 -16.91
CA GLU A 280 10.00 15.60 -17.28
C GLU A 280 10.32 14.57 -16.18
N ARG A 281 11.56 14.55 -15.68
CA ARG A 281 11.95 13.65 -14.57
C ARG A 281 11.15 13.94 -13.30
N GLU A 282 10.94 15.21 -12.95
CA GLU A 282 10.17 15.62 -11.80
C GLU A 282 8.71 15.17 -11.90
N ILE A 283 8.09 15.35 -13.05
CA ILE A 283 6.71 14.93 -13.34
C ILE A 283 6.59 13.41 -13.28
N ARG A 284 7.51 12.69 -13.94
CA ARG A 284 7.49 11.22 -13.92
C ARG A 284 7.70 10.68 -12.52
N SER A 285 8.60 11.26 -11.73
CA SER A 285 8.80 10.89 -10.32
C SER A 285 7.53 11.13 -9.49
N SER A 286 6.89 12.29 -9.64
CA SER A 286 5.67 12.63 -8.93
C SER A 286 4.50 11.69 -9.30
N LEU A 287 4.33 11.37 -10.58
CA LEU A 287 3.31 10.40 -11.03
C LEU A 287 3.58 9.01 -10.46
N THR A 288 4.84 8.57 -10.44
CA THR A 288 5.25 7.29 -9.87
C THR A 288 4.98 7.25 -8.37
N GLU A 289 5.38 8.28 -7.61
CA GLU A 289 5.12 8.38 -6.17
C GLU A 289 3.62 8.32 -5.85
N THR A 290 2.80 9.06 -6.60
CA THR A 290 1.34 9.05 -6.43
C THR A 290 0.76 7.66 -6.75
N ALA A 291 1.25 7.00 -7.80
CA ALA A 291 0.81 5.66 -8.19
C ALA A 291 1.20 4.60 -7.15
N GLU A 292 2.43 4.69 -6.62
CA GLU A 292 2.93 3.83 -5.55
C GLU A 292 2.10 4.01 -4.27
N ASP A 293 1.80 5.24 -3.88
CA ASP A 293 1.01 5.55 -2.69
C ASP A 293 -0.38 4.94 -2.75
N GLY A 294 -1.05 5.09 -3.90
CA GLY A 294 -2.34 4.46 -4.14
C GLY A 294 -2.27 2.93 -4.04
N ALA A 295 -1.27 2.32 -4.67
CA ALA A 295 -1.08 0.88 -4.64
C ALA A 295 -0.73 0.34 -3.24
N ILE A 296 0.19 1.01 -2.52
CA ILE A 296 0.59 0.63 -1.15
C ILE A 296 -0.60 0.71 -0.19
N LYS A 297 -1.48 1.70 -0.35
CA LYS A 297 -2.71 1.79 0.45
C LYS A 297 -3.63 0.58 0.22
N VAL A 298 -3.79 0.15 -1.04
CA VAL A 298 -4.56 -1.05 -1.38
C VAL A 298 -3.90 -2.30 -0.80
N PHE A 299 -2.58 -2.42 -0.91
CA PHE A 299 -1.83 -3.56 -0.35
C PHE A 299 -1.97 -3.65 1.17
N GLY A 300 -1.93 -2.50 1.85
CA GLY A 300 -2.18 -2.43 3.29
C GLY A 300 -3.55 -3.01 3.66
N LYS A 301 -4.60 -2.62 2.95
CA LYS A 301 -5.96 -3.15 3.17
C LYS A 301 -6.07 -4.64 2.85
N ASN A 302 -5.47 -5.10 1.75
CA ASN A 302 -5.44 -6.52 1.42
C ASN A 302 -4.72 -7.33 2.49
N LEU A 303 -3.60 -6.82 3.03
CA LEU A 303 -2.87 -7.48 4.12
C LEU A 303 -3.70 -7.50 5.42
N GLU A 304 -4.31 -6.38 5.81
CA GLU A 304 -5.18 -6.32 7.00
C GLU A 304 -6.26 -7.40 6.96
N GLN A 305 -6.90 -7.55 5.80
CA GLN A 305 -7.97 -8.53 5.63
C GLN A 305 -7.47 -9.98 5.67
N LEU A 306 -6.27 -10.25 5.14
CA LEU A 306 -5.64 -11.57 5.28
C LEU A 306 -5.31 -11.89 6.73
N LEU A 307 -4.78 -10.91 7.48
CA LEU A 307 -4.42 -11.06 8.89
C LEU A 307 -5.65 -11.25 9.78
N LEU A 308 -6.73 -10.54 9.48
CA LEU A 308 -7.96 -10.54 10.26
C LEU A 308 -8.99 -11.60 9.81
N GLN A 309 -8.62 -12.53 8.92
CA GLN A 309 -9.48 -13.67 8.60
C GLN A 309 -9.85 -14.46 9.84
N PRO A 310 -11.13 -14.90 9.99
CA PRO A 310 -11.57 -15.70 11.12
C PRO A 310 -10.80 -17.01 11.24
N PRO A 311 -10.28 -17.33 12.41
CA PRO A 311 -9.59 -18.61 12.65
C PRO A 311 -10.58 -19.78 12.63
N ILE A 312 -10.15 -20.96 12.12
CA ILE A 312 -10.88 -22.19 12.21
C ILE A 312 -10.29 -23.00 13.37
N ALA A 313 -10.57 -22.56 14.60
CA ALA A 313 -10.03 -23.17 15.80
C ALA A 313 -10.64 -24.56 16.11
N GLY A 314 -9.94 -25.34 16.94
CA GLY A 314 -10.44 -26.60 17.47
C GLY A 314 -10.44 -27.79 16.49
N LYS A 315 -9.87 -27.63 15.27
CA LYS A 315 -9.78 -28.68 14.26
C LYS A 315 -8.41 -29.33 14.22
N VAL A 316 -8.36 -30.65 13.96
CA VAL A 316 -7.14 -31.33 13.50
C VAL A 316 -7.06 -31.09 12.00
N VAL A 317 -5.98 -30.45 11.55
CA VAL A 317 -5.81 -30.01 10.18
C VAL A 317 -4.70 -30.80 9.48
N LEU A 318 -4.96 -31.28 8.26
CA LEU A 318 -3.96 -31.80 7.35
C LEU A 318 -3.54 -30.69 6.38
N GLY A 319 -2.35 -30.12 6.54
CA GLY A 319 -1.75 -29.22 5.57
C GLY A 319 -1.24 -30.01 4.37
N TRP A 320 -1.55 -29.51 3.18
CA TRP A 320 -1.15 -30.08 1.91
C TRP A 320 -0.42 -29.01 1.11
N ASP A 321 0.88 -29.16 0.99
CA ASP A 321 1.73 -28.30 0.15
C ASP A 321 1.89 -28.97 -1.23
N PRO A 322 1.18 -28.44 -2.27
CA PRO A 322 1.14 -29.08 -3.58
C PRO A 322 2.46 -28.91 -4.33
N ALA A 323 2.87 -29.94 -5.06
CA ALA A 323 4.03 -29.89 -5.94
C ALA A 323 3.99 -31.01 -6.98
N PHE A 324 4.60 -30.77 -8.15
CA PHE A 324 4.73 -31.77 -9.20
C PHE A 324 5.88 -32.74 -8.94
N ARG A 325 7.08 -32.38 -9.33
CA ARG A 325 8.26 -33.27 -9.34
C ARG A 325 8.71 -33.76 -7.98
N THR A 326 8.68 -32.89 -6.98
CA THR A 326 9.20 -33.20 -5.63
C THR A 326 8.20 -33.93 -4.75
N GLY A 327 6.97 -34.15 -5.22
CA GLY A 327 5.85 -34.71 -4.47
C GLY A 327 5.20 -33.70 -3.52
N CYS A 328 3.93 -33.92 -3.22
CA CYS A 328 3.18 -33.11 -2.27
C CYS A 328 3.60 -33.44 -0.83
N LYS A 329 3.80 -32.42 0.00
CA LYS A 329 4.16 -32.57 1.42
C LYS A 329 2.92 -32.40 2.28
N LEU A 330 2.77 -33.31 3.20
CA LEU A 330 1.66 -33.35 4.14
C LEU A 330 2.17 -33.13 5.57
N ALA A 331 1.43 -32.35 6.34
CA ALA A 331 1.65 -32.20 7.76
C ALA A 331 0.31 -32.24 8.51
N VAL A 332 0.19 -33.10 9.51
CA VAL A 332 -0.98 -33.14 10.39
C VAL A 332 -0.67 -32.32 11.64
N VAL A 333 -1.52 -31.35 11.95
CA VAL A 333 -1.42 -30.54 13.16
C VAL A 333 -2.65 -30.72 14.03
N ASP A 334 -2.45 -30.77 15.35
CA ASP A 334 -3.54 -30.83 16.32
C ASP A 334 -4.22 -29.45 16.50
N PRO A 335 -5.31 -29.34 17.29
CA PRO A 335 -5.98 -28.07 17.52
C PRO A 335 -5.11 -26.96 18.14
N THR A 336 -3.97 -27.30 18.72
CA THR A 336 -3.01 -26.33 19.29
C THR A 336 -1.89 -25.93 18.32
N GLY A 337 -1.93 -26.48 17.10
CA GLY A 337 -0.88 -26.25 16.09
C GLY A 337 0.36 -27.14 16.26
N LYS A 338 0.36 -28.11 17.18
CA LYS A 338 1.45 -29.08 17.35
C LYS A 338 1.45 -30.08 16.21
N VAL A 339 2.62 -30.34 15.62
CA VAL A 339 2.77 -31.31 14.54
C VAL A 339 2.69 -32.76 15.08
N LEU A 340 1.78 -33.55 14.52
CA LEU A 340 1.57 -34.95 14.87
C LEU A 340 2.28 -35.91 13.91
N ALA A 341 2.32 -35.55 12.61
CA ALA A 341 2.94 -36.35 11.58
C ALA A 341 3.29 -35.51 10.34
N THR A 342 4.28 -35.95 9.60
CA THR A 342 4.60 -35.46 8.26
C THR A 342 4.72 -36.59 7.27
N LYS A 343 4.37 -36.37 6.00
CA LYS A 343 4.47 -37.37 4.94
C LYS A 343 4.70 -36.71 3.59
N VAL A 344 5.38 -37.42 2.69
CA VAL A 344 5.47 -37.01 1.27
C VAL A 344 4.68 -38.02 0.44
N ILE A 345 3.87 -37.53 -0.49
CA ILE A 345 3.08 -38.32 -1.43
C ILE A 345 3.31 -37.81 -2.86
N TYR A 346 3.03 -38.64 -3.86
CA TYR A 346 3.32 -38.35 -5.25
C TYR A 346 2.06 -38.50 -6.16
N PRO A 347 0.98 -37.79 -5.90
CA PRO A 347 -0.28 -37.94 -6.63
C PRO A 347 -0.27 -37.29 -8.02
N THR A 348 0.63 -36.34 -8.26
CA THR A 348 0.71 -35.53 -9.46
C THR A 348 1.78 -36.00 -10.43
N GLU A 349 1.76 -35.46 -11.67
CA GLU A 349 2.82 -35.72 -12.65
C GLU A 349 4.21 -35.33 -12.11
N PRO A 350 5.29 -36.01 -12.53
CA PRO A 350 5.34 -37.15 -13.48
C PRO A 350 5.07 -38.52 -12.82
N HIS A 351 4.87 -38.57 -11.51
CA HIS A 351 4.80 -39.84 -10.77
C HIS A 351 3.43 -40.50 -10.83
N ASN A 352 2.35 -39.73 -10.81
CA ASN A 352 0.95 -40.18 -10.89
C ASN A 352 0.54 -41.36 -9.95
N LYS A 353 1.13 -41.42 -8.73
CA LYS A 353 0.83 -42.46 -7.73
C LYS A 353 -0.44 -42.11 -6.95
N VAL A 354 -1.55 -41.91 -7.65
CA VAL A 354 -2.82 -41.42 -7.08
C VAL A 354 -3.39 -42.40 -6.06
N ALA A 355 -3.48 -43.69 -6.39
CA ALA A 355 -4.06 -44.72 -5.49
C ALA A 355 -3.27 -44.89 -4.20
N GLU A 356 -1.92 -44.96 -4.31
CA GLU A 356 -1.04 -45.00 -3.13
C GLU A 356 -1.20 -43.77 -2.25
N SER A 357 -1.27 -42.58 -2.87
CA SER A 357 -1.42 -41.31 -2.19
C SER A 357 -2.75 -41.19 -1.45
N LYS A 358 -3.86 -41.58 -2.08
CA LYS A 358 -5.20 -41.62 -1.45
C LYS A 358 -5.21 -42.56 -0.24
N ALA A 359 -4.58 -43.75 -0.35
CA ALA A 359 -4.49 -44.70 0.76
C ALA A 359 -3.67 -44.15 1.95
N GLU A 360 -2.54 -43.45 1.69
CA GLU A 360 -1.74 -42.84 2.75
C GLU A 360 -2.45 -41.71 3.44
N VAL A 361 -3.15 -40.82 2.67
CA VAL A 361 -3.95 -39.72 3.23
C VAL A 361 -5.08 -40.28 4.10
N LYS A 362 -5.79 -41.31 3.64
CA LYS A 362 -6.83 -42.00 4.43
C LYS A 362 -6.30 -42.52 5.75
N LYS A 363 -5.11 -43.16 5.76
CA LYS A 363 -4.47 -43.63 7.01
C LYS A 363 -4.20 -42.46 7.98
N LEU A 364 -3.76 -41.31 7.47
CA LEU A 364 -3.54 -40.13 8.32
C LEU A 364 -4.84 -39.62 8.89
N ILE A 365 -5.90 -39.53 8.07
CA ILE A 365 -7.24 -39.07 8.49
C ILE A 365 -7.78 -39.99 9.59
N ASP A 366 -7.77 -41.29 9.35
CA ASP A 366 -8.30 -42.30 10.30
C ASP A 366 -7.48 -42.29 11.63
N LYS A 367 -6.14 -42.21 11.54
CA LYS A 367 -5.25 -42.30 12.70
C LYS A 367 -5.31 -41.08 13.61
N TYR A 368 -5.37 -39.89 13.01
CA TYR A 368 -5.30 -38.62 13.75
C TYR A 368 -6.63 -37.89 13.84
N HIS A 369 -7.72 -38.47 13.31
CA HIS A 369 -9.06 -37.87 13.29
C HIS A 369 -9.06 -36.49 12.63
N VAL A 370 -8.42 -36.38 11.47
CA VAL A 370 -8.38 -35.14 10.71
C VAL A 370 -9.80 -34.68 10.36
N ASN A 371 -10.10 -33.40 10.59
CA ASN A 371 -11.40 -32.81 10.34
C ASN A 371 -11.39 -31.88 9.11
N LEU A 372 -10.22 -31.41 8.73
CA LEU A 372 -10.06 -30.40 7.68
C LEU A 372 -8.75 -30.64 6.90
N ILE A 373 -8.81 -30.53 5.59
CA ILE A 373 -7.64 -30.48 4.71
C ILE A 373 -7.42 -29.03 4.27
N SER A 374 -6.24 -28.49 4.54
CA SER A 374 -5.78 -27.16 4.07
C SER A 374 -4.82 -27.36 2.92
N CYS A 375 -5.25 -27.07 1.69
CA CYS A 375 -4.43 -27.20 0.49
C CYS A 375 -3.90 -25.82 0.05
N GLY A 376 -2.60 -25.69 -0.15
CA GLY A 376 -1.98 -24.51 -0.68
C GLY A 376 -2.48 -24.17 -2.09
N ASN A 377 -2.48 -22.88 -2.47
CA ASN A 377 -2.95 -22.40 -3.77
C ASN A 377 -1.84 -22.21 -4.82
N GLY A 378 -0.65 -22.72 -4.60
CA GLY A 378 0.49 -22.58 -5.51
C GLY A 378 0.55 -23.64 -6.62
N THR A 379 1.77 -23.98 -7.01
CA THR A 379 2.04 -24.93 -8.09
C THR A 379 1.41 -26.29 -7.81
N ALA A 380 0.72 -26.90 -8.80
CA ALA A 380 -0.02 -28.18 -8.69
C ALA A 380 -1.22 -28.16 -7.73
N SER A 381 -1.73 -27.00 -7.37
CA SER A 381 -2.87 -26.86 -6.46
C SER A 381 -4.16 -27.42 -7.10
N ARG A 382 -4.36 -27.23 -8.41
CA ARG A 382 -5.55 -27.71 -9.15
C ARG A 382 -5.61 -29.24 -9.18
N GLU A 383 -4.49 -29.86 -9.51
CA GLU A 383 -4.38 -31.31 -9.56
C GLU A 383 -4.59 -31.91 -8.17
N SER A 384 -4.00 -31.25 -7.17
CA SER A 384 -4.17 -31.65 -5.76
C SER A 384 -5.60 -31.49 -5.29
N GLU A 385 -6.27 -30.38 -5.58
CA GLU A 385 -7.67 -30.13 -5.22
C GLU A 385 -8.60 -31.18 -5.81
N LYS A 386 -8.41 -31.51 -7.10
CA LYS A 386 -9.18 -32.58 -7.76
C LYS A 386 -9.01 -33.90 -7.06
N ILE A 387 -7.77 -34.28 -6.75
CA ILE A 387 -7.45 -35.55 -6.06
C ILE A 387 -8.06 -35.58 -4.66
N ILE A 388 -8.04 -34.45 -3.92
CA ILE A 388 -8.65 -34.33 -2.59
C ILE A 388 -10.16 -34.51 -2.70
N SER A 389 -10.83 -33.81 -3.61
CA SER A 389 -12.28 -33.93 -3.81
C SER A 389 -12.67 -35.34 -4.24
N ASP A 390 -12.04 -35.92 -5.26
CA ASP A 390 -12.28 -37.27 -5.71
C ASP A 390 -12.12 -38.30 -4.54
N MET A 391 -11.09 -38.14 -3.72
CA MET A 391 -10.83 -38.99 -2.56
C MET A 391 -11.94 -38.86 -1.48
N ILE A 392 -12.38 -37.63 -1.19
CA ILE A 392 -13.47 -37.41 -0.22
C ILE A 392 -14.73 -38.14 -0.66
N HIS A 393 -15.08 -38.04 -1.94
CA HIS A 393 -16.26 -38.68 -2.49
C HIS A 393 -16.13 -40.22 -2.61
N GLU A 394 -15.06 -40.70 -3.25
CA GLU A 394 -14.87 -42.13 -3.50
C GLU A 394 -14.80 -42.95 -2.20
N MET A 395 -14.19 -42.37 -1.15
CA MET A 395 -13.99 -43.04 0.12
C MET A 395 -14.97 -42.63 1.21
N ASN A 396 -15.94 -41.72 0.88
CA ASN A 396 -16.92 -41.16 1.81
C ASN A 396 -16.30 -40.67 3.11
N LEU A 397 -15.25 -39.81 2.99
CA LEU A 397 -14.49 -39.33 4.14
C LEU A 397 -15.24 -38.21 4.87
N PRO A 398 -15.25 -38.19 6.22
CA PRO A 398 -15.93 -37.16 7.02
C PRO A 398 -15.04 -35.91 7.18
N VAL A 399 -14.44 -35.41 6.10
CA VAL A 399 -13.54 -34.26 6.12
C VAL A 399 -14.00 -33.23 5.09
N ASP A 400 -13.82 -31.97 5.42
CA ASP A 400 -13.96 -30.85 4.48
C ASP A 400 -12.57 -30.44 3.99
N TYR A 401 -12.49 -29.66 2.91
CA TYR A 401 -11.24 -29.02 2.52
C TYR A 401 -11.40 -27.53 2.27
N VAL A 402 -10.29 -26.81 2.31
CA VAL A 402 -10.19 -25.39 1.99
C VAL A 402 -8.90 -25.13 1.22
N ILE A 403 -9.00 -24.25 0.22
CA ILE A 403 -7.81 -23.73 -0.46
C ILE A 403 -7.27 -22.55 0.34
N THR A 404 -6.03 -22.65 0.74
CA THR A 404 -5.36 -21.69 1.61
C THR A 404 -4.32 -20.90 0.83
N ASN A 405 -4.33 -19.59 0.99
CA ASN A 405 -3.29 -18.74 0.40
C ASN A 405 -1.93 -19.08 1.03
N GLU A 406 -0.99 -19.58 0.23
CA GLU A 406 0.35 -19.96 0.68
C GLU A 406 1.40 -18.86 0.52
N ALA A 407 1.00 -17.63 0.13
CA ALA A 407 1.93 -16.52 -0.06
C ALA A 407 2.87 -16.36 1.14
N GLY A 408 4.17 -16.25 0.87
CA GLY A 408 5.21 -16.15 1.88
C GLY A 408 5.53 -17.44 2.65
N ALA A 409 4.81 -18.56 2.46
CA ALA A 409 5.11 -19.82 3.16
C ALA A 409 6.51 -20.35 2.82
N SER A 410 6.95 -20.22 1.58
CA SER A 410 8.32 -20.57 1.15
C SER A 410 9.39 -19.70 1.81
N VAL A 411 9.11 -18.41 2.02
CA VAL A 411 10.02 -17.49 2.73
C VAL A 411 10.13 -17.87 4.20
N TYR A 412 9.00 -18.12 4.85
CA TYR A 412 8.99 -18.61 6.24
C TYR A 412 9.76 -19.92 6.37
N SER A 413 9.46 -20.92 5.54
CA SER A 413 10.04 -22.27 5.67
C SER A 413 11.56 -22.29 5.50
N ALA A 414 12.12 -21.35 4.74
CA ALA A 414 13.57 -21.17 4.57
C ALA A 414 14.21 -20.25 5.64
N SER A 415 13.40 -19.61 6.50
CA SER A 415 13.88 -18.67 7.50
C SER A 415 14.62 -19.34 8.66
N LYS A 416 15.44 -18.54 9.38
CA LYS A 416 16.07 -18.95 10.63
C LYS A 416 15.03 -19.34 11.69
N LEU A 417 13.94 -18.57 11.77
CA LEU A 417 12.84 -18.82 12.71
C LEU A 417 12.24 -20.22 12.51
N ALA A 418 11.92 -20.57 11.25
CA ALA A 418 11.37 -21.90 10.95
C ALA A 418 12.37 -23.02 11.22
N THR A 419 13.68 -22.75 11.07
CA THR A 419 14.74 -23.72 11.39
C THR A 419 14.85 -23.93 12.90
N GLU A 420 14.72 -22.87 13.69
CA GLU A 420 14.70 -22.94 15.15
C GLU A 420 13.44 -23.64 15.67
N GLU A 421 12.28 -23.40 15.03
CA GLU A 421 10.99 -24.03 15.39
C GLU A 421 10.93 -25.50 15.01
N PHE A 422 11.52 -25.90 13.88
CA PHE A 422 11.53 -27.26 13.34
C PHE A 422 12.91 -27.65 12.82
N PRO A 423 13.88 -27.93 13.72
CA PRO A 423 15.25 -28.24 13.30
C PRO A 423 15.36 -29.53 12.49
N ASP A 424 14.48 -30.54 12.75
CA ASP A 424 14.51 -31.85 12.11
C ASP A 424 13.69 -31.90 10.80
N PHE A 425 12.98 -30.84 10.42
CA PHE A 425 12.17 -30.84 9.21
C PHE A 425 12.89 -30.12 8.05
N ASP A 426 12.66 -30.63 6.85
CA ASP A 426 13.07 -29.94 5.63
C ASP A 426 12.19 -28.71 5.34
N VAL A 427 12.63 -27.87 4.39
CA VAL A 427 11.93 -26.63 4.03
C VAL A 427 10.49 -26.90 3.59
N ALA A 428 10.25 -27.98 2.86
CA ALA A 428 8.93 -28.28 2.33
C ALA A 428 7.98 -28.86 3.40
N GLN A 429 8.50 -29.60 4.37
CA GLN A 429 7.72 -30.03 5.52
C GLN A 429 7.29 -28.84 6.39
N ARG A 430 8.18 -27.86 6.59
CA ARG A 430 7.86 -26.61 7.31
C ARG A 430 6.79 -25.80 6.59
N SER A 431 6.82 -25.79 5.24
CA SER A 431 5.78 -25.14 4.43
C SER A 431 4.42 -25.80 4.65
N ALA A 432 4.33 -27.11 4.60
CA ALA A 432 3.07 -27.84 4.85
C ALA A 432 2.51 -27.58 6.27
N VAL A 433 3.38 -27.47 7.29
CA VAL A 433 2.98 -27.09 8.65
C VAL A 433 2.41 -25.69 8.66
N SER A 434 3.07 -24.73 8.00
CA SER A 434 2.60 -23.35 7.92
C SER A 434 1.23 -23.26 7.25
N ILE A 435 1.01 -23.97 6.13
CA ILE A 435 -0.29 -24.03 5.43
C ILE A 435 -1.40 -24.57 6.36
N ALA A 436 -1.11 -25.59 7.18
CA ALA A 436 -2.07 -26.12 8.13
C ALA A 436 -2.42 -25.13 9.25
N ARG A 437 -1.40 -24.52 9.87
CA ARG A 437 -1.56 -23.57 10.98
C ARG A 437 -2.21 -22.27 10.56
N ARG A 438 -1.98 -21.84 9.31
CA ARG A 438 -2.55 -20.61 8.74
C ARG A 438 -4.09 -20.63 8.71
N VAL A 439 -4.69 -21.81 8.58
CA VAL A 439 -6.14 -21.96 8.68
C VAL A 439 -6.62 -21.91 10.14
N GLN A 440 -5.81 -22.44 11.06
CA GLN A 440 -6.14 -22.45 12.48
C GLN A 440 -6.09 -21.05 13.09
N ASP A 441 -5.05 -20.27 12.80
CA ASP A 441 -4.93 -18.85 13.15
C ASP A 441 -4.06 -18.11 12.11
N PRO A 442 -4.69 -17.42 11.16
CA PRO A 442 -3.98 -16.68 10.11
C PRO A 442 -3.02 -15.64 10.68
N LEU A 443 -3.45 -14.85 11.67
CA LEU A 443 -2.65 -13.79 12.26
C LEU A 443 -1.38 -14.35 12.92
N ALA A 444 -1.53 -15.37 13.78
CA ALA A 444 -0.41 -15.96 14.52
C ALA A 444 0.65 -16.58 13.60
N GLU A 445 0.26 -17.04 12.42
CA GLU A 445 1.19 -17.65 11.45
C GLU A 445 1.78 -16.60 10.49
N LEU A 446 0.98 -15.66 9.98
CA LEU A 446 1.44 -14.66 9.01
C LEU A 446 2.42 -13.66 9.60
N VAL A 447 2.32 -13.33 10.89
CA VAL A 447 3.31 -12.43 11.57
C VAL A 447 4.74 -13.00 11.62
N LYS A 448 4.93 -14.29 11.33
CA LYS A 448 6.25 -14.91 11.22
C LYS A 448 6.95 -14.59 9.91
N ILE A 449 6.24 -14.01 8.95
CA ILE A 449 6.69 -13.70 7.59
C ILE A 449 6.94 -12.20 7.49
N ASP A 450 8.03 -11.80 6.84
CA ASP A 450 8.21 -10.40 6.47
C ASP A 450 7.00 -9.93 5.65
N PRO A 451 6.27 -8.88 6.07
CA PRO A 451 5.06 -8.42 5.40
C PRO A 451 5.26 -8.15 3.89
N LYS A 452 6.44 -7.72 3.49
CA LYS A 452 6.80 -7.51 2.07
C LYS A 452 6.84 -8.81 1.26
N SER A 453 7.01 -9.94 1.91
CA SER A 453 7.05 -11.26 1.27
C SER A 453 5.68 -11.90 1.15
N ILE A 454 4.63 -11.29 1.71
CA ILE A 454 3.24 -11.69 1.52
C ILE A 454 2.76 -11.02 0.23
N GLY A 455 2.38 -11.80 -0.78
CA GLY A 455 1.86 -11.28 -2.04
C GLY A 455 0.46 -10.69 -1.85
N VAL A 456 0.36 -9.39 -1.80
CA VAL A 456 -0.91 -8.64 -1.58
C VAL A 456 -1.27 -7.72 -2.74
N GLY A 457 -0.46 -7.66 -3.80
CA GLY A 457 -0.77 -6.86 -4.98
C GLY A 457 0.26 -6.94 -6.10
N GLN A 458 -0.13 -6.44 -7.27
CA GLN A 458 0.74 -6.34 -8.43
C GLN A 458 1.77 -5.23 -8.26
N TYR A 459 2.93 -5.38 -8.91
CA TYR A 459 4.04 -4.40 -8.87
C TYR A 459 4.66 -4.17 -7.48
N GLN A 460 4.36 -5.03 -6.50
CA GLN A 460 4.85 -4.91 -5.12
C GLN A 460 6.39 -4.82 -5.04
N HIS A 461 7.10 -5.48 -5.95
CA HIS A 461 8.57 -5.48 -6.00
C HIS A 461 9.18 -4.28 -6.74
N ASP A 462 8.37 -3.53 -7.52
CA ASP A 462 8.84 -2.43 -8.36
C ASP A 462 8.78 -1.07 -7.66
N MET A 463 8.10 -0.99 -6.52
CA MET A 463 7.87 0.27 -5.81
C MET A 463 8.88 0.54 -4.70
N ASN A 464 8.79 1.72 -4.07
CA ASN A 464 9.63 2.11 -2.96
C ASN A 464 9.54 1.12 -1.79
N GLN A 465 10.53 0.23 -1.68
CA GLN A 465 10.56 -0.86 -0.68
C GLN A 465 10.56 -0.37 0.76
N LYS A 466 11.11 0.82 1.04
CA LYS A 466 11.13 1.38 2.41
C LYS A 466 9.73 1.87 2.82
N LYS A 467 9.04 2.54 1.90
CA LYS A 467 7.67 3.01 2.13
C LYS A 467 6.71 1.83 2.28
N LEU A 468 6.84 0.84 1.40
CA LEU A 468 6.08 -0.41 1.46
C LEU A 468 6.30 -1.13 2.81
N GLU A 469 7.55 -1.30 3.25
CA GLU A 469 7.89 -1.92 4.53
C GLU A 469 7.25 -1.21 5.71
N ASN A 470 7.38 0.12 5.77
CA ASN A 470 6.82 0.91 6.86
C ASN A 470 5.29 0.77 6.93
N THR A 471 4.61 0.87 5.79
CA THR A 471 3.14 0.76 5.72
C THR A 471 2.67 -0.64 6.10
N LEU A 472 3.23 -1.70 5.49
CA LEU A 472 2.81 -3.07 5.78
C LEU A 472 3.14 -3.49 7.22
N THR A 473 4.27 -3.07 7.78
CA THR A 473 4.60 -3.30 9.19
C THR A 473 3.57 -2.62 10.10
N GLY A 474 3.18 -1.39 9.77
CA GLY A 474 2.13 -0.67 10.50
C GLY A 474 0.79 -1.42 10.47
N VAL A 475 0.40 -2.00 9.34
CA VAL A 475 -0.82 -2.81 9.22
C VAL A 475 -0.76 -4.05 10.12
N VAL A 476 0.40 -4.72 10.20
CA VAL A 476 0.57 -5.87 11.10
C VAL A 476 0.45 -5.42 12.57
N GLU A 477 1.11 -4.32 12.96
CA GLU A 477 1.00 -3.76 14.30
C GLU A 477 -0.46 -3.45 14.68
N ASP A 478 -1.19 -2.75 13.79
CA ASP A 478 -2.58 -2.39 14.03
C ASP A 478 -3.47 -3.64 14.16
N SER A 479 -3.28 -4.63 13.28
CA SER A 479 -4.02 -5.89 13.31
C SER A 479 -3.78 -6.67 14.60
N VAL A 480 -2.52 -6.80 15.02
CA VAL A 480 -2.16 -7.53 16.26
C VAL A 480 -2.72 -6.82 17.49
N ASN A 481 -2.60 -5.49 17.57
CA ASN A 481 -3.12 -4.73 18.71
C ASN A 481 -4.65 -4.66 18.73
N LYS A 482 -5.30 -4.67 17.56
CA LYS A 482 -6.77 -4.73 17.44
C LYS A 482 -7.34 -6.06 17.95
N VAL A 483 -6.68 -7.17 17.63
CA VAL A 483 -7.06 -8.50 18.10
C VAL A 483 -6.64 -8.70 19.56
N GLY A 484 -5.46 -8.20 19.94
CA GLY A 484 -4.81 -8.50 21.21
C GLY A 484 -4.24 -9.91 21.27
N VAL A 485 -3.46 -10.22 22.28
CA VAL A 485 -2.78 -11.53 22.40
C VAL A 485 -2.97 -12.13 23.78
N ASP A 486 -3.02 -13.45 23.87
CA ASP A 486 -2.90 -14.14 25.15
C ASP A 486 -1.42 -14.25 25.54
N LEU A 487 -1.10 -13.72 26.73
CA LEU A 487 0.28 -13.61 27.23
C LEU A 487 0.97 -14.98 27.44
N ASN A 488 0.15 -16.00 27.75
CA ASN A 488 0.65 -17.33 28.05
C ASN A 488 0.86 -18.22 26.80
N THR A 489 0.23 -17.87 25.66
CA THR A 489 0.29 -18.68 24.44
C THR A 489 0.98 -17.98 23.28
N ALA A 490 1.04 -16.66 23.26
CA ALA A 490 1.60 -15.89 22.17
C ALA A 490 3.08 -16.22 21.90
N SER A 491 3.45 -16.32 20.61
CA SER A 491 4.84 -16.46 20.18
C SER A 491 5.62 -15.16 20.32
N ALA A 492 6.96 -15.24 20.38
CA ALA A 492 7.80 -14.03 20.36
C ALA A 492 7.56 -13.18 19.12
N SER A 493 7.32 -13.80 17.95
CA SER A 493 7.01 -13.09 16.70
C SER A 493 5.69 -12.33 16.75
N LEU A 494 4.69 -12.83 17.47
CA LEU A 494 3.42 -12.14 17.65
C LEU A 494 3.56 -11.00 18.67
N LEU A 495 4.29 -11.26 19.77
CA LEU A 495 4.53 -10.29 20.84
C LEU A 495 5.32 -9.06 20.36
N GLU A 496 6.24 -9.20 19.39
CA GLU A 496 7.05 -8.07 18.91
C GLU A 496 6.26 -6.98 18.20
N TYR A 497 5.02 -7.28 17.76
CA TYR A 497 4.10 -6.30 17.18
C TYR A 497 3.15 -5.66 18.20
N ILE A 498 3.21 -6.06 19.45
CA ILE A 498 2.45 -5.39 20.52
C ILE A 498 3.07 -4.02 20.83
N SER A 499 2.19 -3.03 21.00
CA SER A 499 2.54 -1.66 21.36
C SER A 499 3.58 -1.61 22.47
N GLY A 500 4.70 -0.90 22.25
CA GLY A 500 5.77 -0.74 23.24
C GLY A 500 6.68 -1.95 23.45
N ILE A 501 6.50 -3.06 22.72
CA ILE A 501 7.32 -4.28 22.86
C ILE A 501 8.34 -4.38 21.73
N SER A 502 9.62 -4.39 22.10
CA SER A 502 10.71 -4.66 21.15
C SER A 502 10.93 -6.17 20.99
N LYS A 503 11.59 -6.56 19.90
CA LYS A 503 11.99 -7.96 19.64
C LYS A 503 12.74 -8.63 20.80
N ALA A 504 13.59 -7.87 21.50
CA ALA A 504 14.31 -8.37 22.67
C ALA A 504 13.37 -8.59 23.86
N VAL A 505 12.44 -7.69 24.09
CA VAL A 505 11.44 -7.80 25.18
C VAL A 505 10.48 -8.96 24.88
N ALA A 506 10.03 -9.14 23.64
CA ALA A 506 9.19 -10.27 23.23
C ALA A 506 9.84 -11.64 23.57
N LYS A 507 11.13 -11.80 23.26
CA LYS A 507 11.90 -12.99 23.66
C LYS A 507 11.99 -13.16 25.18
N ASN A 508 12.26 -12.08 25.91
CA ASN A 508 12.35 -12.11 27.36
C ASN A 508 11.01 -12.48 28.03
N ILE A 509 9.87 -12.08 27.45
CA ILE A 509 8.54 -12.48 27.91
C ILE A 509 8.37 -14.02 27.80
N VAL A 510 8.75 -14.58 26.66
CA VAL A 510 8.68 -16.03 26.43
C VAL A 510 9.61 -16.77 27.40
N GLU A 511 10.87 -16.35 27.53
CA GLU A 511 11.86 -16.92 28.45
C GLU A 511 11.39 -16.83 29.92
N TYR A 512 10.80 -15.70 30.30
CA TYR A 512 10.24 -15.53 31.65
C TYR A 512 9.15 -16.58 31.94
N ARG A 513 8.21 -16.77 31.00
CA ARG A 513 7.14 -17.73 31.07
C ARG A 513 7.65 -19.18 31.15
N GLU A 514 8.67 -19.51 30.39
CA GLU A 514 9.29 -20.85 30.40
C GLU A 514 10.04 -21.14 31.69
N THR A 515 10.67 -20.12 32.27
CA THR A 515 11.49 -20.26 33.49
C THR A 515 10.67 -20.16 34.78
N ASN A 516 9.71 -19.24 34.84
CA ASN A 516 8.95 -18.94 36.07
C ASN A 516 7.52 -19.48 36.06
N GLY A 517 7.12 -20.17 34.99
CA GLY A 517 5.76 -20.59 34.79
C GLY A 517 4.88 -19.51 34.16
N ARG A 518 3.60 -19.85 34.00
CA ARG A 518 2.62 -18.96 33.37
C ARG A 518 2.42 -17.64 34.14
N PHE A 519 2.08 -16.59 33.40
CA PHE A 519 1.63 -15.35 33.99
C PHE A 519 0.24 -15.51 34.60
N THR A 520 0.04 -15.07 35.84
CA THR A 520 -1.26 -15.06 36.54
C THR A 520 -1.87 -13.69 36.62
N ASN A 521 -1.06 -12.63 36.44
CA ASN A 521 -1.53 -11.26 36.37
C ASN A 521 -0.60 -10.38 35.51
N ARG A 522 -1.15 -9.30 34.95
CA ARG A 522 -0.41 -8.36 34.07
C ARG A 522 0.76 -7.66 34.78
N LYS A 523 0.69 -7.43 36.09
CA LYS A 523 1.75 -6.77 36.86
C LYS A 523 3.06 -7.56 36.83
N GLN A 524 3.02 -8.88 36.60
CA GLN A 524 4.21 -9.70 36.46
C GLN A 524 5.06 -9.32 35.26
N LEU A 525 4.52 -8.65 34.24
CA LEU A 525 5.27 -8.11 33.12
C LEU A 525 6.39 -7.16 33.57
N LEU A 526 6.19 -6.41 34.65
CA LEU A 526 7.24 -5.55 35.23
C LEU A 526 8.47 -6.30 35.77
N LYS A 527 8.37 -7.63 35.92
CA LYS A 527 9.49 -8.51 36.30
C LYS A 527 10.26 -9.02 35.10
N VAL A 528 9.78 -8.81 33.89
CA VAL A 528 10.43 -9.22 32.64
C VAL A 528 11.62 -8.29 32.35
N ALA A 529 12.75 -8.89 32.03
CA ALA A 529 13.96 -8.14 31.74
C ALA A 529 13.75 -7.15 30.57
N LYS A 530 14.20 -5.91 30.73
CA LYS A 530 14.08 -4.79 29.77
C LYS A 530 12.65 -4.26 29.53
N LEU A 531 11.64 -4.74 30.25
CA LEU A 531 10.29 -4.22 30.21
C LEU A 531 10.11 -3.21 31.34
N GLY A 532 10.28 -1.92 31.04
CA GLY A 532 10.13 -0.83 32.02
C GLY A 532 8.68 -0.34 32.15
N PRO A 533 8.41 0.58 33.10
CA PRO A 533 7.07 1.12 33.34
C PRO A 533 6.39 1.71 32.09
N LYS A 534 7.15 2.45 31.26
CA LYS A 534 6.60 3.04 30.02
C LYS A 534 6.19 1.99 28.99
N ALA A 535 6.98 0.92 28.83
CA ALA A 535 6.61 -0.19 27.95
C ALA A 535 5.40 -0.96 28.51
N PHE A 536 5.34 -1.14 29.85
CA PHE A 536 4.20 -1.75 30.51
C PHE A 536 2.91 -0.95 30.26
N GLU A 537 2.94 0.36 30.45
CA GLU A 537 1.81 1.25 30.15
C GLU A 537 1.31 1.05 28.71
N GLN A 538 2.19 0.96 27.75
CA GLN A 538 1.77 0.83 26.35
C GLN A 538 1.29 -0.56 25.96
N CYS A 539 1.81 -1.63 26.57
CA CYS A 539 1.51 -3.00 26.16
C CYS A 539 0.41 -3.69 26.96
N ALA A 540 0.23 -3.32 28.23
CA ALA A 540 -0.56 -4.11 29.17
C ALA A 540 -2.02 -4.33 28.75
N GLY A 541 -2.65 -3.34 28.13
CA GLY A 541 -4.03 -3.45 27.69
C GLY A 541 -4.24 -4.40 26.50
N PHE A 542 -3.18 -4.64 25.71
CA PHE A 542 -3.23 -5.53 24.55
C PHE A 542 -2.86 -6.99 24.86
N MET A 543 -2.35 -7.25 26.07
CA MET A 543 -1.96 -8.58 26.52
C MET A 543 -2.98 -9.11 27.52
N ARG A 544 -3.63 -10.21 27.19
CA ARG A 544 -4.69 -10.84 28.01
C ARG A 544 -4.20 -12.06 28.75
N ILE A 545 -4.82 -12.36 29.88
CA ILE A 545 -4.62 -13.57 30.66
C ILE A 545 -6.00 -14.13 30.95
N SER A 546 -6.41 -15.16 30.24
CA SER A 546 -7.80 -15.70 30.28
C SER A 546 -8.20 -16.32 31.62
N ASP A 547 -7.22 -16.85 32.36
CA ASP A 547 -7.40 -17.59 33.62
C ASP A 547 -6.42 -17.06 34.70
N GLY A 548 -6.32 -15.73 34.79
CA GLY A 548 -5.48 -15.03 35.76
C GLY A 548 -6.17 -14.80 37.13
N ASP A 549 -5.39 -14.23 38.07
CA ASP A 549 -5.84 -13.90 39.40
C ASP A 549 -6.87 -12.75 39.37
N ASN A 550 -6.84 -11.87 38.37
CA ASN A 550 -7.77 -10.76 38.21
C ASN A 550 -8.61 -10.95 36.94
N PRO A 551 -9.93 -11.08 37.01
CA PRO A 551 -10.82 -11.23 35.86
C PRO A 551 -10.67 -10.10 34.82
N LEU A 552 -10.30 -8.88 35.20
CA LEU A 552 -10.05 -7.77 34.30
C LEU A 552 -8.84 -8.02 33.36
N ASP A 553 -7.90 -8.89 33.77
CA ASP A 553 -6.76 -9.27 32.93
C ASP A 553 -7.19 -10.11 31.70
N ALA A 554 -8.39 -10.68 31.71
CA ALA A 554 -8.96 -11.37 30.55
C ALA A 554 -9.60 -10.42 29.52
N THR A 555 -9.76 -9.14 29.84
CA THR A 555 -10.37 -8.12 29.01
C THR A 555 -9.32 -7.23 28.32
N SER A 556 -9.71 -6.35 27.40
CA SER A 556 -8.84 -5.31 26.87
C SER A 556 -8.91 -4.00 27.67
N VAL A 557 -9.52 -4.00 28.86
CA VAL A 557 -9.51 -2.86 29.77
C VAL A 557 -8.08 -2.59 30.22
N HIS A 558 -7.65 -1.33 30.12
CA HIS A 558 -6.29 -0.95 30.52
C HIS A 558 -6.14 -0.96 32.04
N PRO A 559 -4.98 -1.38 32.62
CA PRO A 559 -4.77 -1.40 34.05
C PRO A 559 -5.04 -0.08 34.78
N GLU A 560 -4.82 1.07 34.12
CA GLU A 560 -5.13 2.40 34.65
C GLU A 560 -6.63 2.57 34.94
N SER A 561 -7.50 1.86 34.23
CA SER A 561 -8.95 1.94 34.35
C SER A 561 -9.57 0.86 35.25
N TYR A 562 -8.75 0.01 35.88
CA TYR A 562 -9.28 -1.10 36.72
C TYR A 562 -10.09 -0.62 37.92
N GLU A 563 -9.67 0.47 38.55
CA GLU A 563 -10.41 1.06 39.66
C GLU A 563 -11.78 1.56 39.20
N ALA A 564 -11.84 2.27 38.08
CA ALA A 564 -13.07 2.75 37.48
C ALA A 564 -14.00 1.59 37.07
N ALA A 565 -13.45 0.55 36.43
CA ALA A 565 -14.21 -0.62 36.03
C ALA A 565 -14.79 -1.40 37.25
N THR A 566 -14.01 -1.58 38.30
CA THR A 566 -14.47 -2.23 39.55
C THR A 566 -15.55 -1.40 40.24
N LYS A 567 -15.36 -0.07 40.31
CA LYS A 567 -16.38 0.82 40.89
C LYS A 567 -17.67 0.82 40.09
N LEU A 568 -17.58 0.81 38.73
CA LEU A 568 -18.74 0.69 37.85
C LEU A 568 -19.55 -0.59 38.16
N LEU A 569 -18.88 -1.75 38.24
CA LEU A 569 -19.53 -3.01 38.56
C LEU A 569 -20.24 -2.96 39.92
N THR A 570 -19.56 -2.41 40.94
CA THR A 570 -20.11 -2.26 42.28
C THR A 570 -21.35 -1.36 42.28
N LEU A 571 -21.34 -0.23 41.59
CA LEU A 571 -22.48 0.69 41.47
C LEU A 571 -23.69 0.05 40.76
N LEU A 572 -23.43 -0.86 39.81
CA LEU A 572 -24.47 -1.59 39.10
C LEU A 572 -24.88 -2.90 39.80
N GLY A 573 -24.32 -3.19 40.97
CA GLY A 573 -24.68 -4.36 41.81
C GLY A 573 -24.04 -5.67 41.37
N TYR A 574 -22.89 -5.62 40.68
CA TYR A 574 -22.15 -6.80 40.24
C TYR A 574 -20.81 -6.97 40.97
N ASP A 575 -20.38 -8.23 41.08
CA ASP A 575 -19.04 -8.59 41.54
C ASP A 575 -18.05 -8.67 40.35
N ILE A 576 -16.76 -8.51 40.63
CA ILE A 576 -15.72 -8.59 39.61
C ILE A 576 -15.67 -9.96 38.90
N ASN A 577 -16.06 -11.04 39.61
CA ASN A 577 -16.12 -12.39 39.05
C ASN A 577 -17.28 -12.54 38.04
N SER A 578 -18.25 -11.64 38.03
CA SER A 578 -19.31 -11.61 37.02
C SER A 578 -18.77 -11.37 35.59
N ILE A 579 -17.54 -10.89 35.45
CA ILE A 579 -16.88 -10.71 34.17
C ILE A 579 -16.75 -12.04 33.41
N THR A 580 -16.44 -13.12 34.11
CA THR A 580 -16.19 -14.43 33.49
C THR A 580 -17.45 -15.32 33.47
N SER A 581 -18.53 -14.95 34.17
CA SER A 581 -19.78 -15.73 34.24
C SER A 581 -20.76 -15.48 33.08
N GLY A 582 -20.52 -14.41 32.26
CA GLY A 582 -21.46 -14.00 31.20
C GLY A 582 -22.68 -13.22 31.67
N GLU A 583 -22.75 -12.85 32.96
CA GLU A 583 -23.87 -12.11 33.56
C GLU A 583 -23.93 -10.63 33.14
N LEU A 584 -22.85 -10.12 32.54
CA LEU A 584 -22.71 -8.71 32.17
C LEU A 584 -23.28 -8.35 30.79
N ILE A 585 -23.88 -9.30 30.07
CA ILE A 585 -24.52 -9.04 28.79
C ILE A 585 -25.67 -8.05 28.97
N GLY A 586 -25.67 -6.96 28.21
CA GLY A 586 -26.68 -5.89 28.32
C GLY A 586 -26.33 -4.83 29.37
N LEU A 587 -25.12 -4.81 29.91
CA LEU A 587 -24.63 -3.82 30.88
C LEU A 587 -24.83 -2.38 30.41
N LYS A 588 -24.65 -2.12 29.10
CA LYS A 588 -24.87 -0.81 28.48
C LYS A 588 -26.27 -0.26 28.75
N GLY A 589 -27.29 -1.12 28.72
CA GLY A 589 -28.69 -0.73 28.98
C GLY A 589 -29.01 -0.37 30.43
N LYS A 590 -28.09 -0.66 31.37
CA LYS A 590 -28.26 -0.34 32.82
C LYS A 590 -27.65 1.00 33.19
N VAL A 591 -26.91 1.64 32.30
CA VAL A 591 -26.36 2.99 32.49
C VAL A 591 -27.30 3.99 31.85
N GLU A 592 -28.12 4.66 32.70
CA GLU A 592 -29.13 5.63 32.26
C GLU A 592 -28.49 6.92 31.72
N ASP A 593 -27.42 7.40 32.36
CA ASP A 593 -26.71 8.64 32.00
C ASP A 593 -25.19 8.41 31.96
N PHE A 594 -24.64 8.27 30.75
CA PHE A 594 -23.22 8.03 30.54
C PHE A 594 -22.32 9.20 31.01
N ALA A 595 -22.77 10.44 30.85
CA ALA A 595 -21.98 11.58 31.26
C ALA A 595 -21.85 11.66 32.78
N LYS A 596 -22.97 11.49 33.48
CA LYS A 596 -22.98 11.47 34.95
C LYS A 596 -22.18 10.29 35.52
N MET A 597 -22.33 9.11 34.95
CA MET A 597 -21.56 7.93 35.37
C MET A 597 -20.08 8.11 35.16
N ALA A 598 -19.66 8.67 34.01
CA ALA A 598 -18.27 8.95 33.70
C ALA A 598 -17.65 9.95 34.70
N ASP A 599 -18.36 11.03 35.03
CA ASP A 599 -17.94 12.00 36.05
C ASP A 599 -17.78 11.35 37.44
N GLU A 600 -18.71 10.48 37.82
CA GLU A 600 -18.66 9.76 39.11
C GLU A 600 -17.48 8.80 39.21
N LEU A 601 -17.08 8.20 38.05
CA LEU A 601 -15.95 7.30 37.94
C LEU A 601 -14.62 8.05 37.71
N GLY A 602 -14.65 9.35 37.43
CA GLY A 602 -13.46 10.16 37.14
C GLY A 602 -12.79 9.82 35.83
N ILE A 603 -13.55 9.35 34.82
CA ILE A 603 -13.08 8.97 33.46
C ILE A 603 -13.89 9.70 32.40
N GLY A 604 -13.43 9.66 31.16
CA GLY A 604 -14.20 10.20 30.03
C GLY A 604 -15.32 9.25 29.57
N THR A 605 -16.28 9.79 28.84
CA THR A 605 -17.45 9.03 28.34
C THR A 605 -17.05 7.95 27.33
N MET A 606 -16.06 8.22 26.46
CA MET A 606 -15.55 7.24 25.50
C MET A 606 -14.85 6.08 26.21
N THR A 607 -14.07 6.38 27.25
CA THR A 607 -13.41 5.36 28.09
C THR A 607 -14.43 4.49 28.80
N LEU A 608 -15.53 5.08 29.31
CA LEU A 608 -16.63 4.35 29.94
C LEU A 608 -17.33 3.42 28.93
N GLU A 609 -17.60 3.90 27.70
CA GLU A 609 -18.20 3.07 26.66
C GLU A 609 -17.31 1.88 26.29
N ASP A 610 -16.00 2.10 26.15
CA ASP A 610 -15.05 1.03 25.88
C ASP A 610 -14.97 0.01 27.03
N ILE A 611 -14.95 0.46 28.29
CA ILE A 611 -15.00 -0.42 29.48
C ILE A 611 -16.25 -1.29 29.45
N ILE A 612 -17.42 -0.70 29.26
CA ILE A 612 -18.70 -1.43 29.23
C ILE A 612 -18.71 -2.48 28.15
N LYS A 613 -18.25 -2.11 26.92
CA LYS A 613 -18.17 -3.02 25.78
C LYS A 613 -17.26 -4.22 26.03
N GLU A 614 -16.13 -4.00 26.70
CA GLU A 614 -15.19 -5.06 27.06
C GLU A 614 -15.71 -5.95 28.21
N LEU A 615 -16.46 -5.38 29.14
CA LEU A 615 -17.08 -6.14 30.24
C LEU A 615 -18.27 -7.00 29.76
N GLU A 616 -19.04 -6.54 28.77
CA GLU A 616 -20.15 -7.33 28.18
C GLU A 616 -19.67 -8.57 27.45
N LYS A 617 -18.49 -8.49 26.83
CA LYS A 617 -17.87 -9.58 26.02
C LYS A 617 -16.38 -9.64 26.29
N PRO A 618 -15.97 -10.17 27.46
CA PRO A 618 -14.55 -10.26 27.80
C PRO A 618 -13.81 -11.16 26.80
N GLY A 619 -12.64 -10.72 26.35
CA GLY A 619 -11.83 -11.49 25.42
C GLY A 619 -12.38 -11.61 24.00
N ARG A 620 -13.33 -10.75 23.61
CA ARG A 620 -13.89 -10.74 22.26
C ARG A 620 -12.78 -10.67 21.20
N ASP A 621 -12.82 -11.59 20.25
CA ASP A 621 -12.03 -11.52 19.05
C ASP A 621 -12.82 -10.79 17.96
N PRO A 622 -12.33 -9.64 17.43
CA PRO A 622 -13.03 -8.91 16.38
C PRO A 622 -13.18 -9.72 15.09
N ARG A 623 -12.38 -10.77 14.90
CA ARG A 623 -12.43 -11.67 13.74
C ARG A 623 -13.68 -12.58 13.75
N ASP A 624 -14.31 -12.81 14.89
CA ASP A 624 -15.50 -13.68 14.99
C ASP A 624 -16.72 -13.11 14.23
N GLU A 625 -16.74 -11.80 13.97
CA GLU A 625 -17.81 -11.13 13.23
C GLU A 625 -17.58 -11.10 11.71
N MET A 626 -16.42 -11.56 11.26
CA MET A 626 -16.09 -11.63 9.83
C MET A 626 -16.63 -12.92 9.18
N PRO A 627 -16.87 -12.91 7.84
CA PRO A 627 -17.32 -14.09 7.12
C PRO A 627 -16.30 -15.23 7.24
N LYS A 628 -16.76 -16.39 7.67
CA LYS A 628 -15.87 -17.58 7.76
C LYS A 628 -15.53 -18.11 6.37
N PRO A 629 -14.32 -18.67 6.19
CA PRO A 629 -13.93 -19.29 4.92
C PRO A 629 -14.93 -20.36 4.48
N ILE A 630 -15.19 -20.43 3.18
CA ILE A 630 -16.10 -21.45 2.61
C ILE A 630 -15.39 -22.81 2.62
N LEU A 631 -15.93 -23.76 3.39
CA LEU A 631 -15.48 -25.14 3.39
C LEU A 631 -16.15 -25.87 2.21
N ARG A 632 -15.37 -26.65 1.46
CA ARG A 632 -15.76 -27.30 0.22
C ARG A 632 -15.79 -28.80 0.35
N LYS A 633 -16.62 -29.45 -0.49
CA LYS A 633 -16.59 -30.90 -0.74
C LYS A 633 -16.45 -31.21 -2.24
N ASP A 634 -16.87 -30.28 -3.09
CA ASP A 634 -16.95 -30.43 -4.54
C ASP A 634 -16.06 -29.41 -5.26
N VAL A 635 -15.57 -29.79 -6.43
CA VAL A 635 -14.87 -28.90 -7.37
C VAL A 635 -15.78 -28.61 -8.56
N LEU A 636 -15.91 -27.33 -8.92
CA LEU A 636 -16.53 -26.91 -10.18
C LEU A 636 -15.43 -26.72 -11.23
N ASP A 637 -15.65 -27.22 -12.47
CA ASP A 637 -14.76 -26.93 -13.61
C ASP A 637 -15.27 -25.68 -14.35
N MET A 638 -14.37 -24.93 -15.00
CA MET A 638 -14.76 -23.82 -15.87
C MET A 638 -15.76 -24.23 -16.97
N LYS A 639 -15.74 -25.49 -17.39
CA LYS A 639 -16.67 -26.04 -18.39
C LYS A 639 -18.09 -26.16 -17.85
N ASP A 640 -18.26 -26.23 -16.55
CA ASP A 640 -19.56 -26.36 -15.89
C ASP A 640 -20.23 -25.00 -15.71
N LEU A 641 -19.47 -23.91 -15.92
CA LEU A 641 -19.96 -22.55 -15.79
C LEU A 641 -20.77 -22.14 -17.04
N THR A 642 -21.98 -21.67 -16.81
CA THR A 642 -22.82 -21.10 -17.86
C THR A 642 -23.13 -19.63 -17.57
N PRO A 643 -23.16 -18.76 -18.61
CA PRO A 643 -23.61 -17.38 -18.43
C PRO A 643 -24.98 -17.31 -17.78
N GLY A 644 -25.13 -16.43 -16.78
CA GLY A 644 -26.35 -16.31 -15.97
C GLY A 644 -26.31 -17.09 -14.65
N MET A 645 -25.40 -18.03 -14.47
CA MET A 645 -25.25 -18.81 -13.23
C MET A 645 -24.88 -17.90 -12.05
N ILE A 646 -25.58 -18.03 -10.91
CA ILE A 646 -25.31 -17.29 -9.69
C ILE A 646 -24.56 -18.22 -8.72
N LEU A 647 -23.40 -17.76 -8.24
CA LEU A 647 -22.52 -18.52 -7.36
C LEU A 647 -22.10 -17.65 -6.18
N LYS A 648 -21.81 -18.29 -5.05
CA LYS A 648 -21.10 -17.63 -3.94
C LYS A 648 -19.61 -17.72 -4.21
N GLY A 649 -18.92 -16.60 -4.07
CA GLY A 649 -17.48 -16.55 -4.22
C GLY A 649 -16.83 -15.78 -3.08
N THR A 650 -15.54 -16.05 -2.86
CA THR A 650 -14.72 -15.32 -1.92
C THR A 650 -13.82 -14.35 -2.66
N VAL A 651 -13.81 -13.08 -2.26
CA VAL A 651 -12.93 -12.06 -2.82
C VAL A 651 -11.48 -12.39 -2.44
N ARG A 652 -10.64 -12.66 -3.45
CA ARG A 652 -9.22 -13.02 -3.27
C ARG A 652 -8.30 -11.81 -3.30
N ASN A 653 -8.61 -10.86 -4.17
CA ASN A 653 -7.80 -9.67 -4.36
C ASN A 653 -8.67 -8.52 -4.87
N VAL A 654 -8.37 -7.31 -4.43
CA VAL A 654 -9.01 -6.08 -4.89
C VAL A 654 -7.95 -5.19 -5.54
N ILE A 655 -8.26 -4.69 -6.73
CA ILE A 655 -7.39 -3.85 -7.55
C ILE A 655 -8.18 -2.64 -8.06
N ASP A 656 -7.52 -1.60 -8.54
CA ASP A 656 -8.15 -0.32 -8.93
C ASP A 656 -9.32 -0.44 -9.91
N PHE A 657 -9.31 -1.45 -10.77
CA PHE A 657 -10.34 -1.63 -11.79
C PHE A 657 -11.33 -2.77 -11.50
N GLY A 658 -11.23 -3.44 -10.34
CA GLY A 658 -12.16 -4.50 -9.99
C GLY A 658 -11.70 -5.39 -8.84
N ALA A 659 -12.38 -6.52 -8.67
CA ALA A 659 -12.03 -7.54 -7.69
C ALA A 659 -11.96 -8.93 -8.33
N PHE A 660 -10.98 -9.71 -7.91
CA PHE A 660 -10.88 -11.13 -8.24
C PHE A 660 -11.62 -11.94 -7.19
N VAL A 661 -12.53 -12.79 -7.67
CA VAL A 661 -13.42 -13.59 -6.84
C VAL A 661 -13.25 -15.07 -7.16
N ASP A 662 -12.89 -15.85 -6.16
CA ASP A 662 -12.86 -17.31 -6.21
C ASP A 662 -14.29 -17.87 -6.07
N ILE A 663 -14.82 -18.40 -7.14
CA ILE A 663 -16.16 -18.99 -7.19
C ILE A 663 -16.15 -20.52 -7.11
N GLY A 664 -15.02 -21.11 -6.71
CA GLY A 664 -14.90 -22.55 -6.60
C GLY A 664 -14.43 -23.27 -7.86
N VAL A 665 -14.06 -22.53 -8.90
CA VAL A 665 -13.35 -23.03 -10.07
C VAL A 665 -11.87 -22.65 -9.98
N HIS A 666 -11.01 -23.31 -10.74
CA HIS A 666 -9.56 -23.13 -10.70
C HIS A 666 -9.03 -21.76 -11.15
N GLN A 667 -9.91 -20.88 -11.61
CA GLN A 667 -9.56 -19.54 -12.08
C GLN A 667 -10.43 -18.52 -11.38
N ASP A 668 -9.80 -17.55 -10.74
CA ASP A 668 -10.55 -16.42 -10.16
C ASP A 668 -11.27 -15.65 -11.27
N GLY A 669 -12.53 -15.36 -11.03
CA GLY A 669 -13.33 -14.53 -11.93
C GLY A 669 -13.12 -13.05 -11.59
N LEU A 670 -13.09 -12.20 -12.62
CA LEU A 670 -12.98 -10.75 -12.46
C LEU A 670 -14.37 -10.12 -12.39
N VAL A 671 -14.67 -9.45 -11.31
CA VAL A 671 -15.76 -8.46 -11.20
C VAL A 671 -15.17 -7.10 -11.51
N HIS A 672 -15.40 -6.58 -12.72
CA HIS A 672 -14.96 -5.24 -13.08
C HIS A 672 -15.70 -4.17 -12.26
N ILE A 673 -15.07 -3.04 -11.94
CA ILE A 673 -15.65 -1.96 -11.13
C ILE A 673 -17.05 -1.52 -11.62
N SER A 674 -17.30 -1.56 -12.92
CA SER A 674 -18.61 -1.26 -13.49
C SER A 674 -19.69 -2.33 -13.21
N GLN A 675 -19.31 -3.49 -12.71
CA GLN A 675 -20.20 -4.62 -12.42
C GLN A 675 -20.41 -4.85 -10.90
N MET A 676 -19.91 -3.94 -10.06
CA MET A 676 -19.98 -4.06 -8.61
C MET A 676 -21.27 -3.49 -8.01
N SER A 677 -21.89 -2.48 -8.63
CA SER A 677 -23.12 -1.86 -8.13
C SER A 677 -24.04 -1.44 -9.27
N SER A 678 -25.34 -1.68 -9.10
CA SER A 678 -26.38 -1.22 -10.05
C SER A 678 -26.83 0.22 -9.75
N THR A 679 -26.73 0.67 -8.49
CA THR A 679 -27.35 1.90 -7.98
C THR A 679 -26.41 3.10 -7.89
N LYS A 680 -25.12 2.87 -7.65
CA LYS A 680 -24.11 3.93 -7.46
C LYS A 680 -22.95 3.76 -8.43
N ARG A 681 -22.34 4.89 -8.83
CA ARG A 681 -21.02 4.85 -9.48
C ARG A 681 -19.99 4.56 -8.39
N VAL A 682 -19.32 3.44 -8.53
CA VAL A 682 -18.22 3.03 -7.64
C VAL A 682 -16.98 3.82 -8.08
N GLU A 683 -16.37 4.51 -7.15
CA GLU A 683 -15.12 5.26 -7.40
C GLU A 683 -13.90 4.36 -7.21
N HIS A 684 -13.93 3.54 -6.18
CA HIS A 684 -12.91 2.53 -5.94
C HIS A 684 -13.53 1.19 -5.51
N PRO A 685 -13.04 0.03 -5.99
CA PRO A 685 -13.59 -1.28 -5.64
C PRO A 685 -13.63 -1.58 -4.14
N LEU A 686 -12.68 -1.08 -3.34
CA LEU A 686 -12.66 -1.20 -1.89
C LEU A 686 -13.83 -0.49 -1.16
N ASP A 687 -14.55 0.39 -1.86
CA ASP A 687 -15.78 1.01 -1.31
C ASP A 687 -16.96 0.05 -1.30
N VAL A 688 -16.82 -1.10 -1.99
CA VAL A 688 -17.90 -2.08 -2.18
C VAL A 688 -17.53 -3.43 -1.60
N VAL A 689 -16.29 -3.90 -1.80
CA VAL A 689 -15.83 -5.24 -1.39
C VAL A 689 -14.44 -5.18 -0.80
N SER A 690 -14.18 -6.14 0.07
CA SER A 690 -12.91 -6.35 0.75
C SER A 690 -12.39 -7.77 0.52
N VAL A 691 -11.07 -7.98 0.61
CA VAL A 691 -10.49 -9.33 0.50
C VAL A 691 -11.04 -10.22 1.62
N GLY A 692 -11.48 -11.43 1.28
CA GLY A 692 -12.13 -12.34 2.21
C GLY A 692 -13.66 -12.24 2.25
N ASP A 693 -14.27 -11.20 1.66
CA ASP A 693 -15.72 -11.08 1.60
C ASP A 693 -16.33 -12.22 0.79
N ILE A 694 -17.47 -12.72 1.27
CA ILE A 694 -18.29 -13.67 0.53
C ILE A 694 -19.37 -12.90 -0.21
N VAL A 695 -19.30 -12.96 -1.53
CA VAL A 695 -20.21 -12.23 -2.43
C VAL A 695 -20.99 -13.17 -3.33
N ASP A 696 -22.25 -12.83 -3.59
CA ASP A 696 -23.00 -13.49 -4.64
C ASP A 696 -22.63 -12.85 -5.98
N VAL A 697 -22.18 -13.67 -6.93
CA VAL A 697 -21.78 -13.22 -8.25
C VAL A 697 -22.47 -14.00 -9.34
N ARG A 698 -22.81 -13.30 -10.42
CA ARG A 698 -23.38 -13.88 -11.62
C ARG A 698 -22.31 -13.99 -12.69
N VAL A 699 -22.19 -15.15 -13.31
CA VAL A 699 -21.30 -15.39 -14.45
C VAL A 699 -21.82 -14.61 -15.66
N ILE A 700 -20.98 -13.72 -16.22
CA ILE A 700 -21.30 -12.95 -17.44
C ILE A 700 -20.82 -13.70 -18.67
N ASP A 701 -19.56 -14.13 -18.64
CA ASP A 701 -18.87 -14.76 -19.77
C ASP A 701 -17.74 -15.66 -19.28
N VAL A 702 -17.48 -16.74 -20.04
CA VAL A 702 -16.40 -17.71 -19.75
C VAL A 702 -15.62 -17.95 -21.03
N ASP A 703 -14.39 -17.45 -21.08
CA ASP A 703 -13.44 -17.67 -22.18
C ASP A 703 -12.46 -18.78 -21.79
N ILE A 704 -12.83 -20.04 -22.06
CA ILE A 704 -12.04 -21.23 -21.71
C ILE A 704 -10.63 -21.18 -22.33
N PRO A 705 -10.45 -20.84 -23.65
CA PRO A 705 -9.12 -20.77 -24.26
C PRO A 705 -8.18 -19.78 -23.58
N LYS A 706 -8.71 -18.68 -23.03
CA LYS A 706 -7.93 -17.64 -22.36
C LYS A 706 -7.93 -17.77 -20.85
N ALA A 707 -8.56 -18.82 -20.30
CA ALA A 707 -8.76 -19.02 -18.87
C ALA A 707 -9.32 -17.77 -18.16
N ARG A 708 -10.41 -17.18 -18.69
CA ARG A 708 -11.03 -15.96 -18.16
C ARG A 708 -12.48 -16.16 -17.81
N ILE A 709 -12.86 -15.65 -16.64
CA ILE A 709 -14.22 -15.63 -16.15
C ILE A 709 -14.58 -14.18 -15.83
N SER A 710 -15.63 -13.69 -16.47
CA SER A 710 -16.19 -12.37 -16.21
C SER A 710 -17.39 -12.50 -15.30
N LEU A 711 -17.37 -11.81 -14.17
CA LEU A 711 -18.39 -11.87 -13.14
C LEU A 711 -19.08 -10.51 -12.95
N SER A 712 -20.29 -10.55 -12.37
CA SER A 712 -21.04 -9.37 -11.96
C SER A 712 -21.66 -9.58 -10.59
N MET A 713 -21.58 -8.60 -9.72
CA MET A 713 -22.36 -8.53 -8.49
C MET A 713 -23.78 -8.00 -8.73
N ILE A 714 -24.08 -7.56 -9.93
CA ILE A 714 -25.44 -7.19 -10.37
C ILE A 714 -26.13 -8.49 -10.79
N LEU A 715 -26.97 -9.03 -9.91
CA LEU A 715 -27.59 -10.35 -10.08
C LEU A 715 -28.75 -10.33 -11.07
N ASP A 716 -29.47 -9.21 -11.19
CA ASP A 716 -30.62 -9.09 -12.12
C ASP A 716 -30.16 -8.62 -13.51
N GLU A 717 -30.49 -9.44 -14.53
CA GLU A 717 -30.17 -9.13 -15.93
C GLU A 717 -30.87 -7.86 -16.45
N LYS A 718 -32.05 -7.55 -15.95
CA LYS A 718 -32.81 -6.35 -16.36
C LYS A 718 -32.17 -5.07 -15.84
N GLU A 719 -31.57 -5.09 -14.63
CA GLU A 719 -30.80 -3.96 -14.09
C GLU A 719 -29.49 -3.76 -14.85
N ALA A 720 -28.81 -4.84 -15.22
CA ALA A 720 -27.60 -4.80 -16.04
C ALA A 720 -27.86 -4.26 -17.46
N ALA A 721 -29.00 -4.61 -18.06
CA ALA A 721 -29.43 -4.14 -19.38
C ALA A 721 -29.82 -2.65 -19.37
N ASN A 722 -30.48 -2.17 -18.33
CA ASN A 722 -30.87 -0.76 -18.20
C ASN A 722 -29.67 0.20 -18.14
N ARG A 723 -28.53 -0.25 -17.64
CA ARG A 723 -27.28 0.54 -17.64
C ARG A 723 -26.66 0.71 -19.04
N LYS A 724 -26.81 -0.28 -19.94
CA LYS A 724 -26.41 -0.14 -21.34
C LYS A 724 -27.26 0.92 -22.06
N TYR A 725 -28.55 0.96 -21.78
CA TYR A 725 -29.47 1.94 -22.40
C TYR A 725 -29.22 3.39 -21.92
N THR A 726 -28.83 3.60 -20.66
CA THR A 726 -28.52 4.94 -20.15
C THR A 726 -27.18 5.46 -20.67
N LYS A 727 -26.19 4.61 -20.94
CA LYS A 727 -24.91 5.00 -21.56
C LYS A 727 -25.09 5.40 -23.05
N ASP A 728 -25.89 4.69 -23.79
CA ASP A 728 -26.17 5.01 -25.20
C ASP A 728 -27.01 6.30 -25.36
N ASN A 729 -27.92 6.59 -24.41
CA ASN A 729 -28.72 7.82 -24.43
C ASN A 729 -27.97 9.07 -23.96
N SER A 730 -26.94 8.94 -23.10
CA SER A 730 -26.10 10.09 -22.69
C SER A 730 -25.12 10.51 -23.79
N ASN A 731 -24.60 9.58 -24.57
CA ASN A 731 -23.77 9.88 -25.74
C ASN A 731 -24.56 10.42 -26.94
N ASN A 732 -25.87 10.16 -27.01
CA ASN A 732 -26.71 10.67 -28.10
C ASN A 732 -27.28 12.08 -27.84
N LYS A 733 -27.24 12.59 -26.60
CA LYS A 733 -27.68 13.98 -26.30
C LYS A 733 -26.63 15.04 -26.59
N ASN A 734 -25.34 14.68 -26.61
CA ASN A 734 -24.26 15.63 -26.92
C ASN A 734 -23.92 15.76 -28.41
N ASN A 735 -24.54 14.95 -29.29
CA ASN A 735 -24.23 14.95 -30.74
C ASN A 735 -25.32 15.57 -31.62
N ARG A 736 -26.29 16.34 -31.06
CA ARG A 736 -27.37 17.02 -31.85
C ARG A 736 -27.10 18.47 -32.22
N ASN A 737 -25.89 18.97 -32.04
CA ASN A 737 -25.48 20.27 -32.57
C ASN A 737 -24.13 20.17 -33.26
N ASN A 738 -24.08 19.71 -34.49
CA ASN A 738 -23.34 20.28 -35.62
C ASN A 738 -23.45 19.40 -36.88
N GLY A 739 -23.97 19.99 -37.91
CA GLY A 739 -23.63 20.06 -39.32
C GLY A 739 -23.34 18.79 -40.13
N LYS A 740 -24.18 18.59 -41.11
CA LYS A 740 -24.10 17.68 -42.25
C LYS A 740 -22.71 17.54 -42.89
N GLY A 741 -22.24 16.30 -43.09
CA GLY A 741 -21.07 15.98 -43.93
C GLY A 741 -20.73 14.49 -43.96
N ASN A 742 -21.00 13.89 -45.11
CA ASN A 742 -20.52 12.61 -45.69
C ASN A 742 -20.19 11.39 -44.82
N ARG A 743 -21.05 10.36 -45.04
CA ARG A 743 -20.81 8.98 -44.68
C ARG A 743 -19.75 8.35 -45.61
N GLN A 744 -18.72 7.76 -45.05
CA GLN A 744 -18.01 6.61 -45.61
C GLN A 744 -17.87 5.56 -44.52
N ASP A 745 -18.24 4.33 -44.85
CA ASP A 745 -18.28 3.16 -43.99
C ASP A 745 -16.90 2.84 -43.36
N ARG A 746 -16.83 2.85 -42.03
CA ARG A 746 -15.78 2.16 -41.26
C ARG A 746 -16.41 1.17 -40.31
N LYS A 747 -16.09 -0.10 -40.49
CA LYS A 747 -16.42 -1.20 -39.57
C LYS A 747 -15.90 -0.91 -38.19
N PRO A 748 -16.64 -1.23 -37.09
CA PRO A 748 -16.17 -1.02 -35.74
C PRO A 748 -15.07 -2.04 -35.41
N LYS A 749 -13.90 -1.53 -35.02
CA LYS A 749 -12.88 -2.33 -34.29
C LYS A 749 -13.43 -2.67 -32.91
N LYS A 750 -13.50 -3.93 -32.58
CA LYS A 750 -13.75 -4.41 -31.23
C LYS A 750 -12.49 -4.12 -30.40
N GLU A 751 -12.53 -3.12 -29.53
CA GLU A 751 -11.55 -2.93 -28.47
C GLU A 751 -11.82 -3.94 -27.35
N GLY A 752 -11.14 -5.07 -27.41
CA GLY A 752 -11.04 -6.02 -26.30
C GLY A 752 -9.69 -5.79 -25.62
N LEU A 753 -9.71 -5.35 -24.37
CA LEU A 753 -8.52 -5.34 -23.52
C LEU A 753 -7.89 -6.74 -23.48
N ASN A 754 -6.67 -6.86 -23.98
CA ASN A 754 -5.96 -8.13 -23.99
C ASN A 754 -5.24 -8.35 -22.63
N LEU A 755 -5.93 -9.03 -21.71
CA LEU A 755 -5.43 -9.35 -20.36
C LEU A 755 -4.65 -10.69 -20.29
N SER A 756 -4.33 -11.34 -21.44
CA SER A 756 -3.68 -12.66 -21.45
C SER A 756 -2.26 -12.67 -20.84
N GLY A 757 -1.62 -11.50 -20.70
CA GLY A 757 -0.33 -11.38 -20.03
C GLY A 757 -0.37 -11.38 -18.52
N LEU A 758 -1.50 -11.05 -17.92
CA LEU A 758 -1.61 -10.88 -16.45
C LEU A 758 -1.60 -12.22 -15.68
N ALA A 759 -2.03 -13.32 -16.32
CA ALA A 759 -2.03 -14.63 -15.69
C ALA A 759 -0.62 -15.25 -15.49
N LYS A 760 0.42 -14.74 -16.16
CA LYS A 760 1.80 -15.22 -16.01
C LYS A 760 2.55 -14.62 -14.81
N PHE A 761 1.99 -13.60 -14.16
CA PHE A 761 2.62 -12.91 -13.02
C PHE A 761 2.02 -13.27 -11.65
N MET A 762 1.15 -14.27 -11.59
CA MET A 762 0.57 -14.77 -10.34
C MET A 762 1.29 -16.04 -9.83
N HIS A 763 2.61 -16.08 -9.98
CA HIS A 763 3.44 -17.15 -9.38
C HIS A 763 4.56 -16.55 -8.54
#